data_908ad6b1623c7a465e98ec694dacb6db
#
_entry.id   908ad6b1623c7a465e98ec694dacb6db
#
_cell.length_a   1.000
_cell.length_b   1.000
_cell.length_c   1.000
_cell.angle_alpha   90.00
_cell.angle_beta   90.00
_cell.angle_gamma   90.00
#
_symmetry.space_group_name_H-M   'P 1'
#
loop_
_entity.id
_entity.type
_entity.pdbx_description
1 polymer ?
#
loop_
_entity_poly.entity_id
_entity_poly.type
_entity_poly.pdbx_seq_one_letter_code
_entity_poly.pdbx_strand_id
1 'polypeptide(L)'
;GCCDHDTSVNGGVERDCKMTQLSVVGKSVLRRDARAKVLGREEFCIDMKLPGMLHAKVLGSPHPHANILTIDTSAAEKLPGVRCVVSAADAPKKLTGTGPVRDMPILARDVVRYVGEPVAAVAATTLEAAEEALDLIKVEYVELPAIFDLETAAGTNPPVIVHPDFSNYRKSTPPERLSPDRPNVCAHIKIYKGDIDRGFKEADLMIENRFVVPSIQHCAIEPHAAVVRPEPDGGLTLFTGKQGINRVKEDVAALFGIEPHKIRVKQQYVGGAFGGKATIYELIPTLLALKTGRPVKWVMTREEVFVQGGPRQGMVLLLKDGFKRDGTLVARKMEAFVDGGAYAEASPGVTQNCSSVAVCMYRVPHLKWDGYTVYTNTPKRRGMRGYGVNEVTFAIESNMDIAAEKLGIDPVELRRKNLLREGEAMLNGEIIHSIGVTECLDRVCESINLKEKTASHGQWRMGKGLALGNKYSSPGTHYGAKIVVTDNERVVVYHGADAIGQGVNTVMAQIAAEEFSVSPDDVDIVFSDTALTPYFGHGSTSSRTTFNLGNAVRRACDNAKREIFERAATRLEAPPEIMALSNMEIHVTNHPNKKIKVRDLFTPHDAGEIVGTADYKADCIPDDPKTGQLDPALARQGKRFMAFYAYAAKAVEVAVNIETGEVKVLRCHGAIDLGKAINPKNCEQQSEGGMAMGIGSALYEETLMVEGRVLNPSFTDYRLPLAAQMPDNENMKSILVESAPHKDGPFGAKGFAEGVVTGMEPAIASAVYDAVGIRIKDLPITPEKVLRGLREKIPQ
;
A
#
# COMPACT_ATOMS: atom_id res chain seq x y z
N GLY A 1 34.34 31.52 -37.50
CA GLY A 1 33.72 31.11 -38.76
C GLY A 1 32.73 30.02 -38.52
N CYS A 2 31.48 30.33 -38.68
CA CYS A 2 30.37 29.56 -39.30
C CYS A 2 30.28 28.04 -39.00
N CYS A 3 29.19 27.44 -38.73
CA CYS A 3 27.74 27.58 -38.92
C CYS A 3 27.01 26.71 -37.90
N ASP A 4 25.95 27.22 -37.35
CA ASP A 4 24.58 26.82 -37.17
C ASP A 4 24.18 25.44 -37.67
N HIS A 5 23.52 24.69 -36.75
CA HIS A 5 22.18 24.10 -37.01
C HIS A 5 21.52 23.75 -35.71
N ASP A 6 20.67 24.63 -35.28
CA ASP A 6 19.64 24.45 -34.27
C ASP A 6 18.37 23.95 -34.96
N THR A 7 17.79 22.87 -34.49
CA THR A 7 16.36 22.58 -34.63
C THR A 7 15.89 21.65 -33.53
N SER A 8 15.35 22.18 -32.45
CA SER A 8 14.42 21.48 -31.60
C SER A 8 13.17 22.32 -31.42
N VAL A 9 12.19 22.09 -32.26
CA VAL A 9 10.82 22.60 -32.10
C VAL A 9 10.12 21.79 -31.01
N ASN A 10 10.12 22.31 -29.80
CA ASN A 10 9.16 21.91 -28.78
C ASN A 10 8.13 23.02 -28.63
N GLY A 11 7.07 22.95 -29.45
CA GLY A 11 5.87 23.76 -29.32
C GLY A 11 5.00 23.26 -28.16
N GLY A 12 5.40 23.56 -26.94
CA GLY A 12 4.53 23.47 -25.77
C GLY A 12 3.54 24.62 -25.83
N VAL A 13 2.29 24.35 -26.19
CA VAL A 13 1.18 25.30 -25.97
C VAL A 13 1.05 25.50 -24.47
N GLU A 14 1.54 26.63 -23.95
CA GLU A 14 1.16 27.16 -22.66
C GLU A 14 -0.37 27.37 -22.68
N ARG A 15 -1.11 26.43 -22.10
CA ARG A 15 -2.52 26.65 -21.81
C ARG A 15 -2.59 27.64 -20.64
N ASP A 16 -2.97 28.86 -20.95
CA ASP A 16 -3.43 29.85 -19.97
C ASP A 16 -4.42 29.16 -19.02
N CYS A 17 -4.04 29.02 -17.76
CA CYS A 17 -4.83 28.40 -16.73
C CYS A 17 -5.90 29.38 -16.23
N LYS A 18 -6.87 29.73 -17.09
CA LYS A 18 -8.19 30.16 -16.61
C LYS A 18 -8.77 28.92 -15.93
N MET A 19 -9.01 28.98 -14.62
CA MET A 19 -9.73 27.94 -13.88
C MET A 19 -11.09 27.73 -14.52
N THR A 20 -11.15 26.85 -15.50
CA THR A 20 -12.41 26.37 -16.05
C THR A 20 -13.11 25.64 -14.91
N GLN A 21 -14.31 26.05 -14.55
CA GLN A 21 -15.09 25.41 -13.50
C GLN A 21 -15.33 23.96 -13.90
N LEU A 22 -14.69 23.01 -13.18
CA LEU A 22 -14.81 21.57 -13.44
C LEU A 22 -16.28 21.14 -13.25
N SER A 23 -16.79 20.36 -14.18
CA SER A 23 -18.20 19.98 -14.23
C SER A 23 -18.51 18.71 -13.44
N VAL A 24 -17.54 17.78 -13.37
CA VAL A 24 -17.66 16.44 -12.78
C VAL A 24 -16.60 16.20 -11.71
N VAL A 25 -15.36 16.56 -11.99
CA VAL A 25 -14.25 16.45 -11.04
C VAL A 25 -14.47 17.41 -9.87
N GLY A 26 -14.27 16.90 -8.65
CA GLY A 26 -14.54 17.66 -7.41
C GLY A 26 -15.97 17.52 -6.91
N LYS A 27 -16.82 16.75 -7.59
CA LYS A 27 -18.17 16.43 -7.14
C LYS A 27 -18.27 15.03 -6.54
N SER A 28 -19.11 14.88 -5.52
CA SER A 28 -19.40 13.60 -4.89
C SER A 28 -20.39 12.82 -5.75
N VAL A 29 -19.87 11.93 -6.57
CA VAL A 29 -20.65 11.01 -7.39
C VAL A 29 -20.82 9.69 -6.65
N LEU A 30 -22.00 9.08 -6.75
CA LEU A 30 -22.27 7.78 -6.13
C LEU A 30 -21.35 6.70 -6.71
N ARG A 31 -20.83 5.83 -5.87
CA ARG A 31 -19.98 4.69 -6.30
C ARG A 31 -20.76 3.77 -7.22
N ARG A 32 -20.16 3.42 -8.35
CA ARG A 32 -20.76 2.56 -9.38
C ARG A 32 -21.05 1.14 -8.88
N ASP A 33 -20.20 0.63 -7.97
CA ASP A 33 -20.32 -0.70 -7.38
C ASP A 33 -21.24 -0.74 -6.13
N ALA A 34 -21.68 0.41 -5.61
CA ALA A 34 -22.40 0.47 -4.34
C ALA A 34 -23.73 -0.31 -4.37
N ARG A 35 -24.55 -0.09 -5.41
CA ARG A 35 -25.86 -0.72 -5.51
C ARG A 35 -25.78 -2.24 -5.62
N ALA A 36 -24.87 -2.74 -6.46
CA ALA A 36 -24.73 -4.18 -6.66
C ALA A 36 -24.24 -4.86 -5.38
N LYS A 37 -23.30 -4.23 -4.63
CA LYS A 37 -22.82 -4.72 -3.35
C LYS A 37 -23.89 -4.80 -2.28
N VAL A 38 -24.66 -3.74 -2.06
CA VAL A 38 -25.72 -3.75 -1.02
C VAL A 38 -26.89 -4.68 -1.36
N LEU A 39 -27.07 -5.00 -2.64
CA LEU A 39 -28.06 -5.97 -3.10
C LEU A 39 -27.51 -7.42 -3.16
N GLY A 40 -26.26 -7.66 -2.77
CA GLY A 40 -25.62 -8.99 -2.82
C GLY A 40 -25.49 -9.56 -4.24
N ARG A 41 -25.34 -8.71 -5.27
CA ARG A 41 -25.25 -9.11 -6.68
C ARG A 41 -23.81 -9.21 -7.19
N GLU A 42 -22.85 -8.80 -6.39
CA GLU A 42 -21.45 -8.91 -6.74
C GLU A 42 -20.92 -10.31 -6.41
N GLU A 43 -20.18 -10.90 -7.34
CA GLU A 43 -19.56 -12.21 -7.19
C GLU A 43 -18.10 -12.04 -6.73
N PHE A 44 -17.81 -12.54 -5.53
CA PHE A 44 -16.45 -12.62 -5.01
C PHE A 44 -15.78 -13.92 -5.42
N CYS A 45 -14.46 -13.99 -5.33
CA CYS A 45 -13.73 -15.20 -5.70
C CYS A 45 -14.15 -16.43 -4.86
N ILE A 46 -14.53 -16.22 -3.59
CA ILE A 46 -15.03 -17.26 -2.70
C ILE A 46 -16.38 -17.85 -3.15
N ASP A 47 -17.18 -17.07 -3.89
CA ASP A 47 -18.54 -17.49 -4.31
C ASP A 47 -18.52 -18.31 -5.60
N MET A 48 -17.44 -18.22 -6.36
CA MET A 48 -17.34 -18.83 -7.69
C MET A 48 -17.55 -20.35 -7.65
N LYS A 49 -18.33 -20.84 -8.63
CA LYS A 49 -18.56 -22.27 -8.86
C LYS A 49 -18.39 -22.58 -10.34
N LEU A 50 -17.56 -23.54 -10.68
CA LEU A 50 -17.33 -24.00 -12.04
C LEU A 50 -17.69 -25.48 -12.17
N PRO A 51 -18.20 -25.94 -13.32
CA PRO A 51 -18.47 -27.35 -13.56
C PRO A 51 -17.22 -28.20 -13.34
N GLY A 52 -17.36 -29.29 -12.59
CA GLY A 52 -16.28 -30.22 -12.31
C GLY A 52 -15.16 -29.68 -11.42
N MET A 53 -15.36 -28.54 -10.76
CA MET A 53 -14.36 -27.89 -9.88
C MET A 53 -13.98 -28.79 -8.70
N LEU A 54 -12.68 -28.77 -8.38
CA LEU A 54 -12.11 -29.40 -7.20
C LEU A 54 -11.84 -28.34 -6.11
N HIS A 55 -11.85 -28.81 -4.86
CA HIS A 55 -11.52 -28.03 -3.70
C HIS A 55 -10.10 -28.35 -3.24
N ALA A 56 -9.29 -27.32 -3.02
CA ALA A 56 -7.92 -27.46 -2.55
C ALA A 56 -7.79 -27.14 -1.06
N LYS A 57 -6.94 -27.90 -0.37
CA LYS A 57 -6.45 -27.63 0.98
C LYS A 57 -4.94 -27.82 1.03
N VAL A 58 -4.31 -27.15 2.00
CA VAL A 58 -2.85 -27.08 2.12
C VAL A 58 -2.41 -27.51 3.50
N LEU A 59 -1.47 -28.47 3.56
CA LEU A 59 -0.84 -28.90 4.79
C LEU A 59 0.32 -27.94 5.13
N GLY A 60 0.22 -27.28 6.29
CA GLY A 60 1.27 -26.44 6.84
C GLY A 60 2.18 -27.19 7.82
N SER A 61 3.43 -26.75 7.94
CA SER A 61 4.37 -27.26 8.93
C SER A 61 3.93 -26.95 10.36
N PRO A 62 4.04 -27.91 11.29
CA PRO A 62 3.85 -27.64 12.72
C PRO A 62 5.10 -27.03 13.40
N HIS A 63 6.25 -27.03 12.71
CA HIS A 63 7.54 -26.60 13.25
C HIS A 63 7.97 -25.23 12.71
N PRO A 64 8.59 -24.38 13.55
CA PRO A 64 9.12 -23.10 13.11
C PRO A 64 10.42 -23.22 12.27
N HIS A 65 11.18 -24.33 12.48
CA HIS A 65 12.39 -24.63 11.73
C HIS A 65 12.69 -26.13 11.83
N ALA A 66 12.66 -26.83 10.73
CA ALA A 66 12.94 -28.27 10.71
C ALA A 66 13.37 -28.74 9.31
N ASN A 67 14.21 -29.76 9.26
CA ASN A 67 14.44 -30.54 8.03
C ASN A 67 13.25 -31.44 7.77
N ILE A 68 12.82 -31.55 6.51
CA ILE A 68 11.85 -32.52 6.03
C ILE A 68 12.64 -33.76 5.59
N LEU A 69 12.42 -34.90 6.24
CA LEU A 69 13.06 -36.17 5.88
C LEU A 69 12.24 -36.91 4.82
N THR A 70 10.95 -37.09 5.07
CA THR A 70 10.03 -37.79 4.16
C THR A 70 8.67 -37.14 4.15
N ILE A 71 7.93 -37.29 3.04
CA ILE A 71 6.53 -36.93 2.88
C ILE A 71 5.82 -38.12 2.27
N ASP A 72 5.00 -38.85 3.04
CA ASP A 72 4.18 -39.97 2.58
C ASP A 72 2.75 -39.53 2.32
N THR A 73 2.36 -39.49 1.05
CA THR A 73 1.02 -39.09 0.56
C THR A 73 0.14 -40.28 0.23
N SER A 74 0.65 -41.50 0.33
CA SER A 74 0.05 -42.72 -0.21
C SER A 74 -1.33 -43.05 0.35
N ALA A 75 -1.60 -42.74 1.63
CA ALA A 75 -2.90 -42.91 2.26
C ALA A 75 -3.90 -41.85 1.78
N ALA A 76 -3.50 -40.61 1.69
CA ALA A 76 -4.31 -39.49 1.22
C ALA A 76 -4.75 -39.68 -0.25
N GLU A 77 -3.87 -40.17 -1.10
CA GLU A 77 -4.17 -40.42 -2.52
C GLU A 77 -5.25 -41.48 -2.74
N LYS A 78 -5.39 -42.42 -1.81
CA LYS A 78 -6.39 -43.52 -1.86
C LYS A 78 -7.76 -43.11 -1.32
N LEU A 79 -7.87 -41.96 -0.65
CA LEU A 79 -9.13 -41.51 -0.07
C LEU A 79 -10.16 -41.25 -1.16
N PRO A 80 -11.38 -41.78 -1.07
CA PRO A 80 -12.44 -41.48 -2.03
C PRO A 80 -12.72 -40.01 -2.14
N GLY A 81 -12.76 -39.50 -3.38
CA GLY A 81 -12.95 -38.07 -3.63
C GLY A 81 -11.65 -37.29 -3.92
N VAL A 82 -10.52 -37.75 -3.39
CA VAL A 82 -9.20 -37.15 -3.72
C VAL A 82 -8.86 -37.39 -5.20
N ARG A 83 -8.33 -36.40 -5.85
CA ARG A 83 -7.93 -36.44 -7.26
C ARG A 83 -6.43 -36.21 -7.45
N CYS A 84 -5.80 -35.50 -6.56
CA CYS A 84 -4.37 -35.19 -6.60
C CYS A 84 -3.87 -34.78 -5.21
N VAL A 85 -2.70 -35.29 -4.87
CA VAL A 85 -1.89 -34.78 -3.76
C VAL A 85 -0.57 -34.32 -4.36
N VAL A 86 -0.06 -33.17 -3.95
CA VAL A 86 1.22 -32.61 -4.43
C VAL A 86 2.11 -32.24 -3.27
N SER A 87 3.41 -32.43 -3.49
CA SER A 87 4.48 -31.97 -2.60
C SER A 87 5.50 -31.13 -3.37
N ALA A 88 6.60 -30.77 -2.72
CA ALA A 88 7.70 -30.07 -3.41
C ALA A 88 8.33 -30.88 -4.56
N ALA A 89 8.16 -32.21 -4.59
CA ALA A 89 8.62 -33.05 -5.70
C ALA A 89 7.90 -32.74 -7.01
N ASP A 90 6.63 -32.34 -6.94
CA ASP A 90 5.77 -31.96 -8.07
C ASP A 90 5.91 -30.50 -8.50
N ALA A 91 6.40 -29.65 -7.61
CA ALA A 91 6.51 -28.23 -7.84
C ALA A 91 7.80 -27.84 -8.59
N PRO A 92 7.76 -26.79 -9.41
CA PRO A 92 8.98 -26.22 -10.01
C PRO A 92 10.03 -25.90 -8.93
N LYS A 93 11.31 -26.23 -9.22
CA LYS A 93 12.44 -25.94 -8.31
C LYS A 93 12.77 -24.44 -8.21
N LYS A 94 12.26 -23.64 -9.15
CA LYS A 94 12.51 -22.19 -9.22
C LYS A 94 11.84 -21.48 -8.04
N LEU A 95 12.62 -20.65 -7.34
CA LEU A 95 12.12 -19.86 -6.23
C LEU A 95 11.32 -18.63 -6.72
N THR A 96 10.34 -18.22 -5.92
CA THR A 96 9.48 -17.06 -6.13
C THR A 96 9.66 -16.02 -5.03
N GLY A 97 8.87 -14.97 -5.06
CA GLY A 97 8.84 -13.86 -4.10
C GLY A 97 8.29 -12.60 -4.77
N THR A 98 7.65 -11.73 -4.02
CA THR A 98 7.07 -10.47 -4.55
C THR A 98 8.05 -9.30 -4.54
N GLY A 99 9.09 -9.38 -3.71
CA GLY A 99 10.12 -8.37 -3.53
C GLY A 99 11.35 -8.56 -4.43
N PRO A 100 12.45 -7.92 -4.07
CA PRO A 100 13.69 -7.97 -4.86
C PRO A 100 14.50 -9.27 -4.68
N VAL A 101 14.14 -10.12 -3.72
CA VAL A 101 14.80 -11.41 -3.46
C VAL A 101 13.84 -12.54 -3.84
N ARG A 102 14.36 -13.55 -4.53
CA ARG A 102 13.63 -14.77 -4.88
C ARG A 102 14.13 -15.88 -3.98
N ASP A 103 13.48 -16.09 -2.85
CA ASP A 103 13.90 -16.99 -1.78
C ASP A 103 12.84 -18.03 -1.38
N MET A 104 11.58 -17.86 -1.82
CA MET A 104 10.44 -18.66 -1.37
C MET A 104 10.09 -19.77 -2.37
N PRO A 105 10.02 -21.05 -1.96
CA PRO A 105 9.47 -22.13 -2.77
C PRO A 105 7.93 -22.07 -2.83
N ILE A 106 7.32 -22.78 -3.79
CA ILE A 106 5.86 -22.95 -3.85
C ILE A 106 5.37 -23.83 -2.67
N LEU A 107 6.08 -24.92 -2.43
CA LEU A 107 5.95 -25.83 -1.29
C LEU A 107 7.32 -26.05 -0.69
N ALA A 108 7.44 -26.15 0.62
CA ALA A 108 8.70 -26.36 1.32
C ALA A 108 9.33 -27.68 0.84
N ARG A 109 10.63 -27.65 0.51
CA ARG A 109 11.33 -28.79 -0.12
C ARG A 109 12.12 -29.61 0.91
N ASP A 110 13.15 -29.03 1.44
CA ASP A 110 14.10 -29.74 2.31
C ASP A 110 14.02 -29.21 3.76
N VAL A 111 13.62 -27.95 3.91
CA VAL A 111 13.57 -27.24 5.20
C VAL A 111 12.32 -26.40 5.28
N VAL A 112 11.62 -26.49 6.41
CA VAL A 112 10.58 -25.54 6.79
C VAL A 112 11.18 -24.46 7.68
N ARG A 113 10.70 -23.20 7.54
CA ARG A 113 11.27 -22.02 8.18
C ARG A 113 10.30 -21.26 9.07
N TYR A 114 8.99 -21.62 9.05
CA TYR A 114 7.99 -21.04 9.95
C TYR A 114 6.81 -22.00 10.16
N VAL A 115 6.10 -21.84 11.27
CA VAL A 115 4.88 -22.61 11.56
C VAL A 115 3.80 -22.24 10.55
N GLY A 116 3.24 -23.25 9.85
CA GLY A 116 2.23 -23.09 8.81
C GLY A 116 2.80 -22.95 7.40
N GLU A 117 4.11 -23.10 7.20
CA GLU A 117 4.70 -23.11 5.87
C GLU A 117 4.12 -24.26 5.03
N PRO A 118 3.61 -24.00 3.80
CA PRO A 118 3.04 -25.00 2.93
C PRO A 118 4.02 -26.13 2.60
N VAL A 119 3.67 -27.38 2.90
CA VAL A 119 4.50 -28.59 2.67
C VAL A 119 3.89 -29.48 1.60
N ALA A 120 2.57 -29.68 1.65
CA ALA A 120 1.81 -30.45 0.68
C ALA A 120 0.44 -29.81 0.42
N ALA A 121 -0.21 -30.20 -0.68
CA ALA A 121 -1.55 -29.73 -0.99
C ALA A 121 -2.37 -30.85 -1.64
N VAL A 122 -3.68 -30.82 -1.40
CA VAL A 122 -4.66 -31.79 -1.89
C VAL A 122 -5.69 -31.10 -2.76
N ALA A 123 -6.14 -31.76 -3.83
CA ALA A 123 -7.33 -31.41 -4.58
C ALA A 123 -8.34 -32.57 -4.54
N ALA A 124 -9.53 -32.29 -4.06
CA ALA A 124 -10.61 -33.29 -3.94
C ALA A 124 -11.95 -32.77 -4.49
N THR A 125 -12.92 -33.70 -4.67
CA THR A 125 -14.25 -33.36 -5.20
C THR A 125 -15.13 -32.60 -4.21
N THR A 126 -14.82 -32.69 -2.92
CA THR A 126 -15.48 -31.95 -1.84
C THR A 126 -14.42 -31.33 -0.92
N LEU A 127 -14.85 -30.35 -0.15
CA LEU A 127 -13.96 -29.68 0.81
C LEU A 127 -13.60 -30.65 1.95
N GLU A 128 -14.57 -31.39 2.42
CA GLU A 128 -14.44 -32.38 3.50
C GLU A 128 -13.41 -33.46 3.13
N ALA A 129 -13.49 -34.00 1.91
CA ALA A 129 -12.51 -34.99 1.44
C ALA A 129 -11.11 -34.42 1.32
N ALA A 130 -10.98 -33.09 0.99
CA ALA A 130 -9.69 -32.46 0.96
C ALA A 130 -9.12 -32.23 2.36
N GLU A 131 -9.95 -31.92 3.35
CA GLU A 131 -9.56 -31.74 4.75
C GLU A 131 -9.17 -33.08 5.38
N GLU A 132 -9.99 -34.15 5.23
CA GLU A 132 -9.68 -35.50 5.71
C GLU A 132 -8.37 -36.04 5.10
N ALA A 133 -8.12 -35.75 3.83
CA ALA A 133 -6.87 -36.15 3.17
C ALA A 133 -5.63 -35.52 3.78
N LEU A 134 -5.70 -34.30 4.31
CA LEU A 134 -4.55 -33.67 4.97
C LEU A 134 -4.09 -34.45 6.21
N ASP A 135 -5.03 -35.00 6.98
CA ASP A 135 -4.75 -35.78 8.20
C ASP A 135 -4.08 -37.12 7.88
N LEU A 136 -4.20 -37.58 6.63
CA LEU A 136 -3.60 -38.83 6.17
C LEU A 136 -2.17 -38.64 5.60
N ILE A 137 -1.74 -37.41 5.36
CA ILE A 137 -0.37 -37.13 4.90
C ILE A 137 0.57 -37.21 6.10
N LYS A 138 1.60 -38.05 6.01
CA LYS A 138 2.61 -38.17 7.05
C LYS A 138 3.89 -37.47 6.62
N VAL A 139 4.38 -36.57 7.47
CA VAL A 139 5.65 -35.88 7.25
C VAL A 139 6.57 -36.15 8.43
N GLU A 140 7.78 -36.61 8.14
CA GLU A 140 8.83 -36.80 9.15
C GLU A 140 9.73 -35.58 9.17
N TYR A 141 9.91 -35.01 10.35
CA TYR A 141 10.73 -33.84 10.58
C TYR A 141 11.89 -34.11 11.54
N VAL A 142 12.97 -33.37 11.36
CA VAL A 142 14.03 -33.19 12.37
C VAL A 142 14.11 -31.71 12.70
N GLU A 143 13.74 -31.37 13.93
CA GLU A 143 13.73 -29.99 14.39
C GLU A 143 15.12 -29.37 14.35
N LEU A 144 15.20 -28.09 14.00
CA LEU A 144 16.38 -27.25 13.97
C LEU A 144 16.21 -26.08 14.96
N PRO A 145 17.32 -25.52 15.47
CA PRO A 145 17.24 -24.29 16.24
C PRO A 145 16.56 -23.18 15.44
N ALA A 146 15.72 -22.38 16.11
CA ALA A 146 14.97 -21.28 15.50
C ALA A 146 15.31 -19.93 16.17
N ILE A 147 15.13 -18.82 15.43
CA ILE A 147 15.37 -17.47 15.92
C ILE A 147 14.14 -16.61 15.70
N PHE A 148 13.68 -15.96 16.77
CA PHE A 148 12.46 -15.16 16.78
C PHE A 148 12.71 -13.70 17.17
N ASP A 149 13.75 -13.44 17.98
CA ASP A 149 14.11 -12.11 18.42
C ASP A 149 14.79 -11.32 17.30
N LEU A 150 14.19 -10.19 16.95
CA LEU A 150 14.55 -9.38 15.79
C LEU A 150 15.95 -8.76 15.92
N GLU A 151 16.30 -8.25 17.09
CA GLU A 151 17.58 -7.58 17.32
C GLU A 151 18.72 -8.60 17.33
N THR A 152 18.52 -9.76 17.96
CA THR A 152 19.46 -10.89 17.94
C THR A 152 19.65 -11.42 16.52
N ALA A 153 18.57 -11.58 15.76
CA ALA A 153 18.64 -12.04 14.37
C ALA A 153 19.39 -11.06 13.46
N ALA A 154 19.26 -9.74 13.73
CA ALA A 154 19.96 -8.69 13.00
C ALA A 154 21.46 -8.57 13.36
N GLY A 155 21.93 -9.29 14.36
CA GLY A 155 23.32 -9.25 14.80
C GLY A 155 24.32 -9.71 13.73
N THR A 156 25.61 -9.44 13.98
CA THR A 156 26.71 -9.91 13.12
C THR A 156 27.07 -11.38 13.33
N ASN A 157 26.69 -11.94 14.47
CA ASN A 157 26.89 -13.36 14.80
C ASN A 157 25.62 -13.94 15.45
N PRO A 158 24.50 -14.05 14.70
CA PRO A 158 23.28 -14.63 15.23
C PRO A 158 23.46 -16.13 15.49
N PRO A 159 22.78 -16.69 16.52
CA PRO A 159 22.89 -18.12 16.84
C PRO A 159 22.30 -19.04 15.76
N VAL A 160 21.41 -18.51 14.90
CA VAL A 160 20.76 -19.23 13.80
C VAL A 160 20.81 -18.36 12.54
N ILE A 161 21.21 -18.98 11.42
CA ILE A 161 21.11 -18.37 10.09
C ILE A 161 19.93 -18.98 9.36
N VAL A 162 18.91 -18.19 9.08
CA VAL A 162 17.64 -18.66 8.50
C VAL A 162 17.82 -19.08 7.03
N HIS A 163 18.69 -18.41 6.30
CA HIS A 163 19.01 -18.69 4.89
C HIS A 163 20.53 -18.80 4.67
N PRO A 164 21.14 -19.95 4.98
CA PRO A 164 22.57 -20.16 4.77
C PRO A 164 22.98 -20.02 3.30
N ASP A 165 22.08 -20.31 2.37
CA ASP A 165 22.29 -20.23 0.91
C ASP A 165 21.90 -18.86 0.31
N PHE A 166 21.75 -17.81 1.11
CA PHE A 166 21.32 -16.48 0.64
C PHE A 166 22.15 -15.93 -0.53
N SER A 167 23.46 -16.23 -0.58
CA SER A 167 24.35 -15.84 -1.68
C SER A 167 23.86 -16.36 -3.05
N ASN A 168 23.24 -17.54 -3.07
CA ASN A 168 22.80 -18.24 -4.29
C ASN A 168 21.44 -17.76 -4.81
N TYR A 169 20.70 -16.99 -4.02
CA TYR A 169 19.38 -16.51 -4.45
C TYR A 169 19.50 -15.43 -5.53
N ARG A 170 18.53 -15.45 -6.46
CA ARG A 170 18.37 -14.36 -7.43
C ARG A 170 17.91 -13.10 -6.70
N LYS A 171 18.69 -12.03 -6.86
CA LYS A 171 18.44 -10.72 -6.24
C LYS A 171 18.46 -9.62 -7.30
N SER A 172 17.56 -8.65 -7.17
CA SER A 172 17.62 -7.36 -7.87
C SER A 172 18.02 -6.21 -6.93
N THR A 173 18.34 -6.54 -5.67
CA THR A 173 18.89 -5.59 -4.68
C THR A 173 20.31 -5.21 -5.09
N PRO A 174 20.65 -3.91 -5.18
CA PRO A 174 22.02 -3.47 -5.40
C PRO A 174 22.98 -4.01 -4.32
N PRO A 175 24.23 -4.40 -4.66
CA PRO A 175 25.19 -4.93 -3.69
C PRO A 175 25.41 -4.01 -2.48
N GLU A 176 25.36 -2.69 -2.67
CA GLU A 176 25.52 -1.68 -1.62
C GLU A 176 24.39 -1.69 -0.60
N ARG A 177 23.26 -2.29 -0.94
CA ARG A 177 22.09 -2.50 -0.06
C ARG A 177 22.04 -3.90 0.55
N LEU A 178 23.14 -4.66 0.50
CA LEU A 178 23.32 -5.91 1.22
C LEU A 178 24.21 -5.67 2.45
N SER A 179 24.12 -6.54 3.45
CA SER A 179 24.96 -6.53 4.67
C SER A 179 25.63 -7.89 4.82
N PRO A 180 26.77 -8.12 4.16
CA PRO A 180 27.44 -9.41 4.22
C PRO A 180 27.89 -9.83 5.63
N ASP A 181 28.11 -8.85 6.51
CA ASP A 181 28.47 -9.01 7.92
C ASP A 181 27.28 -9.38 8.83
N ARG A 182 26.04 -9.33 8.32
CA ARG A 182 24.80 -9.65 9.04
C ARG A 182 24.01 -10.71 8.28
N PRO A 183 24.23 -12.00 8.52
CA PRO A 183 23.79 -13.08 7.65
C PRO A 183 22.26 -13.21 7.54
N ASN A 184 21.48 -12.72 8.53
CA ASN A 184 20.02 -12.69 8.45
C ASN A 184 19.47 -11.36 7.91
N VAL A 185 20.31 -10.40 7.48
CA VAL A 185 19.85 -9.15 6.88
C VAL A 185 19.81 -9.27 5.36
N CYS A 186 18.62 -9.31 4.77
CA CYS A 186 18.44 -9.44 3.33
C CYS A 186 18.42 -8.11 2.57
N ALA A 187 18.26 -6.98 3.27
CA ALA A 187 18.41 -5.65 2.70
C ALA A 187 18.80 -4.63 3.77
N HIS A 188 19.67 -3.70 3.40
CA HIS A 188 20.12 -2.57 4.21
C HIS A 188 19.91 -1.27 3.44
N ILE A 189 18.95 -0.48 3.86
CA ILE A 189 18.61 0.81 3.26
C ILE A 189 19.30 1.93 4.03
N LYS A 190 20.01 2.78 3.31
CA LYS A 190 20.82 3.85 3.88
C LYS A 190 20.36 5.20 3.38
N ILE A 191 20.28 6.20 4.28
CA ILE A 191 20.16 7.61 3.89
C ILE A 191 21.06 8.42 4.78
N TYR A 192 22.11 9.00 4.21
CA TYR A 192 23.13 9.75 4.92
C TYR A 192 23.21 11.17 4.35
N LYS A 193 23.14 12.15 5.24
CA LYS A 193 23.28 13.57 4.91
C LYS A 193 24.07 14.29 5.97
N GLY A 194 25.00 15.14 5.57
CA GLY A 194 25.82 15.93 6.48
C GLY A 194 26.79 15.07 7.32
N ASP A 195 27.08 15.53 8.54
CA ASP A 195 27.96 14.87 9.51
C ASP A 195 27.17 14.70 10.82
N ILE A 196 26.79 13.48 11.14
CA ILE A 196 25.91 13.17 12.28
C ILE A 196 26.57 13.47 13.62
N ASP A 197 27.88 13.23 13.75
CA ASP A 197 28.62 13.47 15.00
C ASP A 197 28.79 14.96 15.26
N ARG A 198 29.02 15.75 14.21
CA ARG A 198 29.01 17.21 14.29
C ARG A 198 27.62 17.71 14.68
N GLY A 199 26.55 17.19 14.07
CA GLY A 199 25.19 17.58 14.40
C GLY A 199 24.82 17.32 15.86
N PHE A 200 25.24 16.21 16.46
CA PHE A 200 25.02 15.95 17.88
C PHE A 200 25.90 16.81 18.80
N LYS A 201 27.10 17.20 18.37
CA LYS A 201 27.92 18.17 19.14
C LYS A 201 27.31 19.56 19.12
N GLU A 202 26.59 19.92 18.08
CA GLU A 202 25.90 21.23 17.97
C GLU A 202 24.56 21.27 18.75
N ALA A 203 24.01 20.13 19.18
CA ALA A 203 22.74 20.04 19.87
C ALA A 203 22.87 20.44 21.34
N ASP A 204 21.88 21.20 21.85
CA ASP A 204 21.76 21.55 23.28
C ASP A 204 20.96 20.50 24.04
N LEU A 205 20.07 19.79 23.38
CA LEU A 205 19.26 18.69 23.92
C LEU A 205 19.36 17.47 22.99
N MET A 206 19.67 16.32 23.61
CA MET A 206 19.60 15.02 22.93
C MET A 206 18.48 14.17 23.51
N ILE A 207 17.74 13.51 22.65
CA ILE A 207 16.67 12.58 22.99
C ILE A 207 16.93 11.27 22.29
N GLU A 208 17.06 10.20 23.06
CA GLU A 208 17.32 8.86 22.56
C GLU A 208 16.26 7.90 23.12
N ASN A 209 15.58 7.19 22.22
CA ASN A 209 14.51 6.27 22.58
C ASN A 209 14.52 5.02 21.70
N ARG A 210 14.04 3.93 22.29
CA ARG A 210 13.71 2.69 21.59
C ARG A 210 12.19 2.56 21.54
N PHE A 211 11.66 2.30 20.33
CA PHE A 211 10.24 2.08 20.09
C PHE A 211 10.02 0.68 19.55
N VAL A 212 8.91 0.06 19.92
CA VAL A 212 8.50 -1.24 19.43
C VAL A 212 7.11 -1.14 18.82
N VAL A 213 6.98 -1.59 17.59
CA VAL A 213 5.69 -1.68 16.90
C VAL A 213 5.44 -3.14 16.55
N PRO A 214 4.33 -3.74 17.03
CA PRO A 214 4.07 -5.14 16.82
C PRO A 214 3.64 -5.44 15.39
N SER A 215 3.69 -6.71 15.05
CA SER A 215 3.05 -7.25 13.86
C SER A 215 1.53 -7.22 14.04
N ILE A 216 0.79 -6.80 12.99
CA ILE A 216 -0.68 -6.80 12.97
C ILE A 216 -1.21 -7.38 11.67
N GLN A 217 -2.47 -7.82 11.66
CA GLN A 217 -3.12 -8.42 10.50
C GLN A 217 -3.91 -7.40 9.67
N HIS A 218 -4.03 -7.67 8.38
CA HIS A 218 -4.81 -6.85 7.44
C HIS A 218 -6.32 -6.92 7.67
N CYS A 219 -6.79 -8.01 8.24
CA CYS A 219 -8.18 -8.25 8.64
C CYS A 219 -9.22 -8.02 7.53
N ALA A 220 -8.88 -8.32 6.28
CA ALA A 220 -9.85 -8.31 5.21
C ALA A 220 -10.97 -9.34 5.50
N ILE A 221 -12.24 -8.92 5.35
CA ILE A 221 -13.39 -9.79 5.63
C ILE A 221 -13.38 -11.00 4.72
N GLU A 222 -13.17 -10.82 3.42
CA GLU A 222 -12.96 -11.91 2.48
C GLU A 222 -11.56 -12.53 2.69
N PRO A 223 -11.44 -13.84 2.96
CA PRO A 223 -10.15 -14.51 2.99
C PRO A 223 -9.47 -14.54 1.60
N HIS A 224 -8.24 -15.02 1.55
CA HIS A 224 -7.56 -15.24 0.27
C HIS A 224 -8.24 -16.37 -0.50
N ALA A 225 -8.54 -16.16 -1.77
CA ALA A 225 -9.18 -17.16 -2.61
C ALA A 225 -8.68 -17.05 -4.07
N ALA A 226 -8.50 -18.20 -4.70
CA ALA A 226 -8.18 -18.29 -6.13
C ALA A 226 -8.90 -19.48 -6.75
N VAL A 227 -9.33 -19.31 -8.01
CA VAL A 227 -9.86 -20.39 -8.85
C VAL A 227 -9.02 -20.44 -10.12
N VAL A 228 -8.47 -21.60 -10.42
CA VAL A 228 -7.65 -21.83 -11.63
C VAL A 228 -8.32 -22.84 -12.51
N ARG A 229 -8.58 -22.46 -13.76
CA ARG A 229 -9.19 -23.31 -14.77
C ARG A 229 -8.21 -23.56 -15.91
N PRO A 230 -7.82 -24.82 -16.16
CA PRO A 230 -7.12 -25.21 -17.37
C PRO A 230 -7.98 -25.01 -18.62
N GLU A 231 -7.41 -24.51 -19.69
CA GLU A 231 -8.08 -24.33 -20.98
C GLU A 231 -7.71 -25.46 -21.95
N PRO A 232 -8.59 -25.79 -22.91
CA PRO A 232 -8.35 -26.89 -23.86
C PRO A 232 -7.11 -26.76 -24.74
N ASP A 233 -6.64 -25.53 -24.94
CA ASP A 233 -5.42 -25.21 -25.70
C ASP A 233 -4.12 -25.28 -24.88
N GLY A 234 -4.21 -25.79 -23.66
CA GLY A 234 -3.10 -25.83 -22.70
C GLY A 234 -2.83 -24.51 -21.99
N GLY A 235 -3.70 -23.52 -22.15
CA GLY A 235 -3.68 -22.26 -21.39
C GLY A 235 -4.32 -22.37 -20.03
N LEU A 236 -4.37 -21.24 -19.33
CA LEU A 236 -4.98 -21.10 -18.01
C LEU A 236 -5.83 -19.84 -17.91
N THR A 237 -7.01 -19.95 -17.28
CA THR A 237 -7.75 -18.80 -16.77
C THR A 237 -7.73 -18.84 -15.25
N LEU A 238 -7.20 -17.78 -14.63
CA LEU A 238 -7.16 -17.60 -13.19
C LEU A 238 -8.17 -16.53 -12.78
N PHE A 239 -8.97 -16.81 -11.77
CA PHE A 239 -9.87 -15.88 -11.11
C PHE A 239 -9.36 -15.65 -9.71
N THR A 240 -9.21 -14.40 -9.29
CA THR A 240 -8.59 -14.08 -8.01
C THR A 240 -9.06 -12.73 -7.46
N GLY A 241 -9.08 -12.60 -6.13
CA GLY A 241 -9.30 -11.34 -5.43
C GLY A 241 -8.01 -10.55 -5.17
N LYS A 242 -6.98 -10.71 -6.00
CA LYS A 242 -5.63 -10.20 -5.79
C LYS A 242 -5.45 -8.72 -6.12
N GLN A 243 -4.44 -8.10 -5.49
CA GLN A 243 -3.81 -6.85 -5.93
C GLN A 243 -2.66 -7.16 -6.90
N GLY A 244 -2.76 -6.75 -8.18
CA GLY A 244 -1.72 -6.93 -9.19
C GLY A 244 -1.86 -8.18 -10.04
N ILE A 245 -2.93 -8.27 -10.85
CA ILE A 245 -3.21 -9.42 -11.72
C ILE A 245 -2.15 -9.68 -12.79
N ASN A 246 -1.52 -8.63 -13.33
CA ASN A 246 -0.42 -8.79 -14.30
C ASN A 246 0.77 -9.52 -13.68
N ARG A 247 1.04 -9.28 -12.39
CA ARG A 247 2.10 -9.97 -11.67
C ARG A 247 1.81 -11.46 -11.52
N VAL A 248 0.55 -11.85 -11.28
CA VAL A 248 0.15 -13.28 -11.26
C VAL A 248 0.45 -13.94 -12.61
N LYS A 249 0.06 -13.27 -13.70
CA LYS A 249 0.33 -13.75 -15.06
C LYS A 249 1.82 -13.97 -15.30
N GLU A 250 2.66 -13.00 -14.91
CA GLU A 250 4.12 -13.06 -15.07
C GLU A 250 4.73 -14.19 -14.23
N ASP A 251 4.34 -14.31 -12.96
CA ASP A 251 4.89 -15.32 -12.05
C ASP A 251 4.46 -16.74 -12.45
N VAL A 252 3.19 -16.94 -12.84
CA VAL A 252 2.71 -18.24 -13.36
C VAL A 252 3.44 -18.62 -14.64
N ALA A 253 3.57 -17.69 -15.59
CA ALA A 253 4.32 -17.92 -16.82
C ALA A 253 5.77 -18.32 -16.55
N ALA A 254 6.44 -17.57 -15.66
CA ALA A 254 7.85 -17.76 -15.34
C ALA A 254 8.13 -19.06 -14.58
N LEU A 255 7.23 -19.47 -13.69
CA LEU A 255 7.42 -20.65 -12.83
C LEU A 255 7.03 -21.94 -13.54
N PHE A 256 5.90 -21.96 -14.25
CA PHE A 256 5.38 -23.16 -14.88
C PHE A 256 5.78 -23.29 -16.36
N GLY A 257 6.47 -22.32 -16.94
CA GLY A 257 6.94 -22.37 -18.33
C GLY A 257 5.82 -22.26 -19.35
N ILE A 258 4.70 -21.62 -18.99
CA ILE A 258 3.55 -21.39 -19.88
C ILE A 258 3.73 -20.04 -20.56
N GLU A 259 3.47 -19.99 -21.86
CA GLU A 259 3.57 -18.76 -22.63
C GLU A 259 2.58 -17.70 -22.11
N PRO A 260 3.01 -16.43 -21.88
CA PRO A 260 2.17 -15.42 -21.26
C PRO A 260 0.83 -15.17 -21.97
N HIS A 261 0.77 -15.32 -23.29
CA HIS A 261 -0.48 -15.12 -24.06
C HIS A 261 -1.53 -16.21 -23.79
N LYS A 262 -1.13 -17.39 -23.30
CA LYS A 262 -2.02 -18.48 -22.89
C LYS A 262 -2.52 -18.35 -21.44
N ILE A 263 -2.09 -17.31 -20.73
CA ILE A 263 -2.52 -17.08 -19.35
C ILE A 263 -3.42 -15.85 -19.31
N ARG A 264 -4.66 -16.05 -18.90
CA ARG A 264 -5.62 -14.99 -18.57
C ARG A 264 -5.80 -14.91 -17.09
N VAL A 265 -5.66 -13.73 -16.51
CA VAL A 265 -5.99 -13.47 -15.10
C VAL A 265 -7.10 -12.43 -15.04
N LYS A 266 -8.18 -12.76 -14.37
CA LYS A 266 -9.34 -11.90 -14.17
C LYS A 266 -9.55 -11.66 -12.69
N GLN A 267 -9.59 -10.38 -12.30
CA GLN A 267 -9.95 -10.02 -10.94
C GLN A 267 -11.46 -10.19 -10.74
N GLN A 268 -11.84 -10.82 -9.63
CA GLN A 268 -13.19 -10.79 -9.09
C GLN A 268 -13.33 -9.61 -8.11
N TYR A 269 -14.54 -9.31 -7.64
CA TYR A 269 -14.70 -8.34 -6.59
C TYR A 269 -13.91 -8.73 -5.35
N VAL A 270 -13.40 -7.73 -4.64
CA VAL A 270 -12.47 -7.93 -3.52
C VAL A 270 -13.10 -7.44 -2.23
N GLY A 271 -13.30 -8.35 -1.30
CA GLY A 271 -13.87 -8.11 0.04
C GLY A 271 -12.86 -7.58 1.04
N GLY A 272 -12.08 -6.57 0.63
CA GLY A 272 -10.97 -5.97 1.38
C GLY A 272 -9.63 -6.57 1.00
N ALA A 273 -8.58 -5.74 1.03
CA ALA A 273 -7.22 -6.18 0.72
C ALA A 273 -6.17 -5.53 1.63
N PHE A 274 -6.13 -4.21 1.77
CA PHE A 274 -5.26 -3.41 2.63
C PHE A 274 -3.74 -3.71 2.49
N GLY A 275 -3.34 -4.41 1.42
CA GLY A 275 -1.98 -4.89 1.18
C GLY A 275 -1.82 -6.42 1.34
N GLY A 276 -2.66 -7.08 2.15
CA GLY A 276 -2.58 -8.53 2.40
C GLY A 276 -2.74 -9.37 1.15
N LYS A 277 -3.60 -8.95 0.22
CA LYS A 277 -3.85 -9.66 -1.05
C LYS A 277 -2.85 -9.31 -2.16
N ALA A 278 -1.74 -8.65 -1.85
CA ALA A 278 -0.61 -8.50 -2.77
C ALA A 278 0.36 -9.71 -2.78
N THR A 279 0.11 -10.74 -1.96
CA THR A 279 0.86 -12.01 -1.93
C THR A 279 0.50 -12.93 -3.10
N ILE A 280 1.38 -13.88 -3.42
CA ILE A 280 1.12 -14.88 -4.46
C ILE A 280 0.58 -16.15 -3.77
N TYR A 281 -0.71 -16.36 -3.87
CA TYR A 281 -1.40 -17.57 -3.37
C TYR A 281 -2.01 -18.40 -4.50
N GLU A 282 -1.90 -17.96 -5.74
CA GLU A 282 -2.43 -18.63 -6.92
C GLU A 282 -1.57 -19.81 -7.38
N LEU A 283 -0.32 -19.94 -6.92
CA LEU A 283 0.62 -20.94 -7.42
C LEU A 283 0.25 -22.37 -7.06
N ILE A 284 -0.24 -22.61 -5.84
CA ILE A 284 -0.64 -23.94 -5.38
C ILE A 284 -1.87 -24.44 -6.15
N PRO A 285 -2.99 -23.69 -6.25
CA PRO A 285 -4.12 -24.13 -7.07
C PRO A 285 -3.75 -24.22 -8.56
N THR A 286 -2.76 -23.46 -9.05
CA THR A 286 -2.25 -23.63 -10.42
C THR A 286 -1.55 -24.97 -10.60
N LEU A 287 -0.69 -25.37 -9.66
CA LEU A 287 -0.02 -26.66 -9.69
C LEU A 287 -1.03 -27.81 -9.71
N LEU A 288 -2.03 -27.76 -8.81
CA LEU A 288 -3.10 -28.77 -8.72
C LEU A 288 -3.97 -28.80 -9.99
N ALA A 289 -4.30 -27.63 -10.55
CA ALA A 289 -5.10 -27.55 -11.78
C ALA A 289 -4.36 -28.15 -12.98
N LEU A 290 -3.06 -27.88 -13.11
CA LEU A 290 -2.22 -28.48 -14.17
C LEU A 290 -2.10 -30.00 -14.03
N LYS A 291 -1.99 -30.52 -12.81
CA LYS A 291 -1.90 -31.96 -12.53
C LYS A 291 -3.21 -32.69 -12.79
N THR A 292 -4.35 -32.08 -12.46
CA THR A 292 -5.67 -32.71 -12.56
C THR A 292 -6.39 -32.49 -13.90
N GLY A 293 -5.99 -31.47 -14.67
CA GLY A 293 -6.70 -31.02 -15.85
C GLY A 293 -8.11 -30.48 -15.55
N ARG A 294 -8.40 -30.11 -14.29
CA ARG A 294 -9.72 -29.66 -13.83
C ARG A 294 -9.62 -28.29 -13.14
N PRO A 295 -10.73 -27.53 -13.11
CA PRO A 295 -10.77 -26.32 -12.31
C PRO A 295 -10.49 -26.65 -10.83
N VAL A 296 -9.64 -25.85 -10.18
CA VAL A 296 -9.30 -25.99 -8.75
C VAL A 296 -9.55 -24.67 -8.04
N LYS A 297 -10.28 -24.72 -6.95
CA LYS A 297 -10.55 -23.59 -6.05
C LYS A 297 -9.83 -23.81 -4.71
N TRP A 298 -9.06 -22.82 -4.30
CA TRP A 298 -8.51 -22.74 -2.95
C TRP A 298 -9.03 -21.51 -2.24
N VAL A 299 -9.63 -21.72 -1.07
CA VAL A 299 -10.06 -20.67 -0.14
C VAL A 299 -9.35 -20.91 1.18
N MET A 300 -8.56 -19.96 1.63
CA MET A 300 -7.92 -20.03 2.94
C MET A 300 -8.96 -19.89 4.05
N THR A 301 -8.81 -20.64 5.13
CA THR A 301 -9.53 -20.35 6.37
C THR A 301 -9.02 -19.06 7.00
N ARG A 302 -9.70 -18.54 8.01
CA ARG A 302 -9.22 -17.35 8.73
C ARG A 302 -7.86 -17.61 9.38
N GLU A 303 -7.68 -18.77 9.98
CA GLU A 303 -6.40 -19.19 10.57
C GLU A 303 -5.28 -19.26 9.50
N GLU A 304 -5.55 -19.89 8.36
CA GLU A 304 -4.59 -19.92 7.24
C GLU A 304 -4.21 -18.50 6.76
N VAL A 305 -5.16 -17.55 6.72
CA VAL A 305 -4.87 -16.15 6.38
C VAL A 305 -3.92 -15.51 7.39
N PHE A 306 -4.09 -15.79 8.70
CA PHE A 306 -3.21 -15.25 9.74
C PHE A 306 -1.79 -15.82 9.68
N VAL A 307 -1.67 -17.11 9.35
CA VAL A 307 -0.41 -17.83 9.41
C VAL A 307 0.30 -17.84 8.05
N GLN A 308 -0.40 -18.15 6.95
CA GLN A 308 0.18 -18.29 5.61
C GLN A 308 0.05 -17.02 4.78
N GLY A 309 -1.00 -16.21 4.99
CA GLY A 309 -1.22 -14.94 4.29
C GLY A 309 -0.15 -13.90 4.60
N GLY A 310 0.36 -13.90 5.82
CA GLY A 310 1.42 -13.03 6.33
C GLY A 310 0.89 -11.72 6.94
N PRO A 311 1.20 -11.44 8.20
CA PRO A 311 0.89 -10.19 8.86
C PRO A 311 1.81 -9.04 8.39
N ARG A 312 1.51 -7.79 8.82
CA ARG A 312 2.40 -6.63 8.69
C ARG A 312 3.71 -6.86 9.45
N GLN A 313 4.80 -6.24 9.02
CA GLN A 313 6.08 -6.26 9.70
C GLN A 313 5.97 -5.71 11.12
N GLY A 314 6.52 -6.43 12.11
CA GLY A 314 6.89 -5.86 13.38
C GLY A 314 8.21 -5.08 13.23
N MET A 315 8.44 -4.07 14.07
CA MET A 315 9.63 -3.24 13.99
C MET A 315 10.18 -2.88 15.37
N VAL A 316 11.51 -2.82 15.45
CA VAL A 316 12.23 -2.15 16.54
C VAL A 316 12.94 -0.95 15.94
N LEU A 317 12.71 0.21 16.54
CA LEU A 317 13.17 1.50 16.04
C LEU A 317 14.01 2.18 17.13
N LEU A 318 15.29 2.43 16.83
CA LEU A 318 16.20 3.16 17.69
C LEU A 318 16.35 4.57 17.13
N LEU A 319 15.88 5.58 17.83
CA LEU A 319 15.85 6.97 17.37
C LEU A 319 16.57 7.89 18.34
N LYS A 320 17.53 8.65 17.80
CA LYS A 320 18.23 9.71 18.52
C LYS A 320 18.11 11.02 17.74
N ASP A 321 17.56 12.04 18.41
CA ASP A 321 17.39 13.39 17.88
C ASP A 321 18.20 14.40 18.70
N GLY A 322 18.76 15.40 18.01
CA GLY A 322 19.47 16.52 18.60
C GLY A 322 18.79 17.85 18.27
N PHE A 323 18.46 18.65 19.30
CA PHE A 323 17.79 19.93 19.16
C PHE A 323 18.63 21.06 19.73
N LYS A 324 18.51 22.28 19.18
CA LYS A 324 18.92 23.51 19.81
C LYS A 324 17.90 23.92 20.88
N ARG A 325 18.27 24.78 21.83
CA ARG A 325 17.36 25.34 22.86
C ARG A 325 16.15 26.05 22.27
N ASP A 326 16.29 26.63 21.08
CA ASP A 326 15.22 27.29 20.37
C ASP A 326 14.26 26.31 19.64
N GLY A 327 14.46 25.01 19.79
CA GLY A 327 13.67 23.96 19.17
C GLY A 327 14.10 23.57 17.74
N THR A 328 15.20 24.10 17.22
CA THR A 328 15.70 23.69 15.89
C THR A 328 16.25 22.28 15.93
N LEU A 329 15.71 21.37 15.12
CA LEU A 329 16.19 20.00 14.93
C LEU A 329 17.46 20.03 14.07
N VAL A 330 18.61 19.65 14.64
CA VAL A 330 19.92 19.72 13.96
C VAL A 330 20.47 18.36 13.56
N ALA A 331 20.13 17.30 14.28
CA ALA A 331 20.62 15.95 13.98
C ALA A 331 19.55 14.90 14.24
N ARG A 332 19.53 13.85 13.40
CA ARG A 332 18.72 12.65 13.59
C ARG A 332 19.51 11.42 13.19
N LYS A 333 19.65 10.47 14.11
CA LYS A 333 20.13 9.12 13.84
C LYS A 333 19.00 8.14 14.09
N MET A 334 18.73 7.26 13.14
CA MET A 334 17.71 6.24 13.28
C MET A 334 18.18 4.90 12.73
N GLU A 335 17.99 3.84 13.51
CA GLU A 335 18.15 2.46 13.09
C GLU A 335 16.78 1.77 13.17
N ALA A 336 16.37 1.15 12.06
CA ALA A 336 15.09 0.46 11.96
C ALA A 336 15.35 -1.02 11.66
N PHE A 337 15.00 -1.91 12.58
CA PHE A 337 14.97 -3.35 12.35
C PHE A 337 13.56 -3.75 11.95
N VAL A 338 13.41 -4.24 10.73
CA VAL A 338 12.13 -4.58 10.11
C VAL A 338 12.02 -6.09 9.97
N ASP A 339 11.09 -6.71 10.65
CA ASP A 339 10.88 -8.16 10.60
C ASP A 339 10.39 -8.60 9.22
N GLY A 340 11.20 -9.35 8.50
CA GLY A 340 10.85 -9.98 7.22
C GLY A 340 10.12 -11.30 7.38
N GLY A 341 10.18 -11.89 8.57
CA GLY A 341 9.80 -13.28 8.79
C GLY A 341 10.71 -14.23 8.04
N ALA A 342 10.22 -15.42 7.73
CA ALA A 342 11.00 -16.46 7.10
C ALA A 342 11.39 -16.19 5.64
N TYR A 343 10.79 -15.21 4.96
CA TYR A 343 11.04 -14.88 3.55
C TYR A 343 10.99 -13.38 3.32
N ALA A 344 11.85 -12.87 2.44
CA ALA A 344 12.02 -11.44 2.19
C ALA A 344 10.74 -10.75 1.69
N GLU A 345 10.08 -11.36 0.72
CA GLU A 345 8.81 -10.89 0.15
C GLU A 345 8.79 -9.36 -0.11
N ALA A 346 7.80 -8.64 0.41
CA ALA A 346 7.66 -7.20 0.27
C ALA A 346 8.53 -6.40 1.26
N SER A 347 9.13 -7.05 2.27
CA SER A 347 9.77 -6.37 3.41
C SER A 347 10.94 -5.46 3.05
N PRO A 348 11.82 -5.76 2.06
CA PRO A 348 12.84 -4.80 1.61
C PRO A 348 12.25 -3.48 1.08
N GLY A 349 11.11 -3.57 0.37
CA GLY A 349 10.37 -2.40 -0.09
C GLY A 349 9.73 -1.62 1.06
N VAL A 350 9.24 -2.32 2.10
CA VAL A 350 8.73 -1.68 3.33
C VAL A 350 9.85 -0.92 4.02
N THR A 351 11.03 -1.53 4.18
CA THR A 351 12.20 -0.89 4.78
C THR A 351 12.63 0.36 4.00
N GLN A 352 12.60 0.30 2.66
CA GLN A 352 12.85 1.48 1.82
C GLN A 352 11.81 2.58 2.09
N ASN A 353 10.54 2.22 2.21
CA ASN A 353 9.46 3.17 2.37
C ASN A 353 9.44 3.81 3.78
N CYS A 354 9.94 3.12 4.80
CA CYS A 354 10.12 3.66 6.15
C CYS A 354 10.93 4.96 6.16
N SER A 355 11.91 5.09 5.27
CA SER A 355 12.76 6.27 5.18
C SER A 355 12.02 7.55 4.81
N SER A 356 10.80 7.46 4.23
CA SER A 356 10.05 8.63 3.75
C SER A 356 9.76 9.65 4.86
N VAL A 357 9.38 9.19 6.05
CA VAL A 357 9.07 10.08 7.18
C VAL A 357 10.29 10.84 7.65
N ALA A 358 11.44 10.15 7.67
CA ALA A 358 12.70 10.77 8.05
C ALA A 358 13.16 11.83 7.04
N VAL A 359 12.80 11.66 5.75
CA VAL A 359 13.35 12.42 4.63
C VAL A 359 12.52 13.63 4.23
N CYS A 360 11.19 13.52 4.20
CA CYS A 360 10.37 14.49 3.46
C CYS A 360 9.40 15.33 4.33
N MET A 361 9.55 15.32 5.66
CA MET A 361 8.68 16.08 6.54
C MET A 361 9.40 17.21 7.28
N TYR A 362 10.54 16.92 7.90
CA TYR A 362 11.28 17.88 8.71
C TYR A 362 12.63 18.26 8.11
N ARG A 363 13.07 19.50 8.35
CA ARG A 363 14.44 19.93 8.08
C ARG A 363 15.39 19.34 9.11
N VAL A 364 16.35 18.54 8.65
CA VAL A 364 17.40 17.97 9.51
C VAL A 364 18.72 18.10 8.75
N PRO A 365 19.64 18.99 9.16
CA PRO A 365 20.93 19.18 8.49
C PRO A 365 21.80 17.93 8.48
N HIS A 366 21.74 17.15 9.55
CA HIS A 366 22.56 15.94 9.74
C HIS A 366 21.67 14.73 10.00
N LEU A 367 21.61 13.82 9.02
CA LEU A 367 20.80 12.61 9.06
C LEU A 367 21.68 11.36 8.86
N LYS A 368 21.48 10.38 9.72
CA LYS A 368 21.91 9.00 9.49
C LYS A 368 20.72 8.07 9.69
N TRP A 369 20.28 7.46 8.60
CA TRP A 369 19.23 6.45 8.58
C TRP A 369 19.81 5.12 8.15
N ASP A 370 19.62 4.07 8.94
CA ASP A 370 19.94 2.68 8.64
C ASP A 370 18.70 1.81 8.85
N GLY A 371 18.16 1.24 7.78
CA GLY A 371 17.01 0.33 7.81
C GLY A 371 17.41 -1.08 7.40
N TYR A 372 17.17 -2.07 8.26
CA TYR A 372 17.52 -3.45 8.06
C TYR A 372 16.29 -4.33 7.89
N THR A 373 16.18 -5.07 6.79
CA THR A 373 15.19 -6.15 6.66
C THR A 373 15.79 -7.45 7.15
N VAL A 374 15.17 -8.04 8.17
CA VAL A 374 15.75 -9.15 8.92
C VAL A 374 14.91 -10.41 8.78
N TYR A 375 15.56 -11.54 8.47
CA TYR A 375 14.93 -12.87 8.52
C TYR A 375 14.78 -13.37 9.95
N THR A 376 13.63 -13.99 10.24
CA THR A 376 13.32 -14.70 11.48
C THR A 376 12.53 -15.97 11.18
N ASN A 377 12.49 -16.93 12.10
CA ASN A 377 11.65 -18.13 11.97
C ASN A 377 10.19 -17.88 12.35
N THR A 378 9.62 -16.80 11.82
CA THR A 378 8.21 -16.43 12.00
C THR A 378 7.50 -16.39 10.64
N PRO A 379 6.15 -16.38 10.58
CA PRO A 379 5.44 -16.25 9.32
C PRO A 379 5.96 -15.10 8.45
N LYS A 380 6.06 -15.33 7.15
CA LYS A 380 6.46 -14.30 6.17
C LYS A 380 5.63 -13.04 6.33
N ARG A 381 6.21 -11.88 6.06
CA ARG A 381 5.57 -10.58 6.26
C ARG A 381 5.02 -9.99 4.98
N ARG A 382 4.00 -9.14 5.13
CA ARG A 382 3.35 -8.43 4.03
C ARG A 382 3.28 -6.94 4.30
N GLY A 383 3.37 -6.16 3.23
CA GLY A 383 3.10 -4.74 3.33
C GLY A 383 1.62 -4.49 3.63
N MET A 384 1.34 -3.69 4.64
CA MET A 384 0.01 -3.22 4.97
C MET A 384 -0.13 -1.74 4.59
N ARG A 385 -1.35 -1.25 4.45
CA ARG A 385 -1.69 0.15 4.19
C ARG A 385 -0.81 1.09 5.03
N GLY A 386 -0.08 2.02 4.37
CA GLY A 386 1.01 2.80 4.98
C GLY A 386 2.39 2.29 4.61
N TYR A 387 2.58 0.95 4.52
CA TYR A 387 3.79 0.30 4.03
C TYR A 387 5.07 0.70 4.78
N GLY A 388 5.05 0.65 6.13
CA GLY A 388 6.18 0.98 7.01
C GLY A 388 6.21 2.42 7.52
N VAL A 389 5.39 3.30 6.94
CA VAL A 389 5.39 4.72 7.32
C VAL A 389 4.76 4.95 8.69
N ASN A 390 3.70 4.20 9.04
CA ASN A 390 3.00 4.33 10.31
C ASN A 390 3.93 4.09 11.49
N GLU A 391 4.69 3.00 11.39
CA GLU A 391 5.61 2.52 12.41
C GLU A 391 6.70 3.56 12.71
N VAL A 392 7.32 4.09 11.65
CA VAL A 392 8.36 5.12 11.78
C VAL A 392 7.80 6.46 12.23
N THR A 393 6.58 6.80 11.77
CA THR A 393 5.87 8.00 12.21
C THR A 393 5.64 7.97 13.73
N PHE A 394 5.27 6.80 14.28
CA PHE A 394 5.10 6.65 15.73
C PHE A 394 6.36 7.06 16.50
N ALA A 395 7.53 6.59 16.08
CA ALA A 395 8.79 6.92 16.75
C ALA A 395 9.15 8.41 16.59
N ILE A 396 9.08 8.94 15.36
CA ILE A 396 9.49 10.32 15.06
C ILE A 396 8.59 11.33 15.76
N GLU A 397 7.28 11.17 15.67
CA GLU A 397 6.32 12.10 16.24
C GLU A 397 6.30 12.04 17.77
N SER A 398 6.51 10.85 18.36
CA SER A 398 6.70 10.70 19.81
C SER A 398 7.96 11.41 20.30
N ASN A 399 9.07 11.35 19.56
CA ASN A 399 10.27 12.10 19.91
C ASN A 399 10.07 13.61 19.78
N MET A 400 9.31 14.08 18.80
CA MET A 400 8.96 15.51 18.68
C MET A 400 8.17 16.00 19.91
N ASP A 401 7.24 15.20 20.43
CA ASP A 401 6.49 15.54 21.65
C ASP A 401 7.38 15.56 22.90
N ILE A 402 8.27 14.58 23.04
CA ILE A 402 9.25 14.54 24.13
C ILE A 402 10.20 15.74 24.05
N ALA A 403 10.58 16.15 22.84
CA ALA A 403 11.40 17.35 22.65
C ALA A 403 10.66 18.62 23.06
N ALA A 404 9.40 18.77 22.62
CA ALA A 404 8.56 19.91 22.95
C ALA A 404 8.42 20.08 24.46
N GLU A 405 8.14 18.98 25.18
CA GLU A 405 8.05 18.95 26.64
C GLU A 405 9.38 19.38 27.29
N LYS A 406 10.50 18.76 26.92
CA LYS A 406 11.82 19.05 27.55
C LYS A 406 12.34 20.45 27.25
N LEU A 407 11.98 21.04 26.13
CA LEU A 407 12.34 22.39 25.70
C LEU A 407 11.35 23.44 26.24
N GLY A 408 10.18 23.03 26.75
CA GLY A 408 9.11 23.95 27.15
C GLY A 408 8.49 24.70 25.96
N ILE A 409 8.51 24.10 24.76
CA ILE A 409 7.98 24.68 23.53
C ILE A 409 6.64 24.01 23.21
N ASP A 410 5.67 24.78 22.74
CA ASP A 410 4.39 24.24 22.25
C ASP A 410 4.62 23.18 21.16
N PRO A 411 4.01 21.99 21.24
CA PRO A 411 4.23 20.92 20.27
C PRO A 411 3.88 21.29 18.84
N VAL A 412 2.89 22.17 18.64
CA VAL A 412 2.52 22.70 17.32
C VAL A 412 3.63 23.60 16.77
N GLU A 413 4.13 24.52 17.60
CA GLU A 413 5.18 25.46 17.20
C GLU A 413 6.52 24.77 16.96
N LEU A 414 6.88 23.74 17.75
CA LEU A 414 8.07 22.94 17.49
C LEU A 414 8.01 22.26 16.12
N ARG A 415 6.86 21.69 15.76
CA ARG A 415 6.64 21.08 14.42
C ARG A 415 6.70 22.12 13.33
N ARG A 416 5.95 23.22 13.47
CA ARG A 416 5.90 24.33 12.49
C ARG A 416 7.29 24.88 12.19
N LYS A 417 8.12 25.06 13.21
CA LYS A 417 9.49 25.54 13.07
C LYS A 417 10.34 24.65 12.19
N ASN A 418 10.17 23.33 12.31
CA ASN A 418 11.04 22.34 11.64
C ASN A 418 10.46 21.79 10.34
N LEU A 419 9.20 22.07 9.98
CA LEU A 419 8.60 21.61 8.73
C LEU A 419 9.32 22.14 7.51
N LEU A 420 9.50 21.27 6.52
CA LEU A 420 9.92 21.63 5.16
C LEU A 420 8.87 22.51 4.49
N ARG A 421 9.34 23.38 3.60
CA ARG A 421 8.53 24.28 2.80
C ARG A 421 8.71 24.02 1.31
N GLU A 422 7.76 24.45 0.51
CA GLU A 422 7.86 24.37 -0.93
C GLU A 422 9.13 25.10 -1.43
N GLY A 423 9.82 24.50 -2.40
CA GLY A 423 11.10 24.97 -2.93
C GLY A 423 12.33 24.58 -2.12
N GLU A 424 12.18 24.05 -0.90
CA GLU A 424 13.31 23.54 -0.11
C GLU A 424 13.74 22.15 -0.58
N ALA A 425 15.02 21.83 -0.36
CA ALA A 425 15.55 20.50 -0.61
C ALA A 425 15.20 19.57 0.56
N MET A 426 14.59 18.44 0.25
CA MET A 426 14.42 17.33 1.18
C MET A 426 15.76 16.72 1.59
N LEU A 427 15.73 15.78 2.53
CA LEU A 427 16.96 15.21 3.07
C LEU A 427 17.71 14.31 2.07
N ASN A 428 17.02 13.77 1.06
CA ASN A 428 17.62 13.06 -0.07
C ASN A 428 18.07 13.98 -1.23
N GLY A 429 17.95 15.30 -1.08
CA GLY A 429 18.31 16.29 -2.08
C GLY A 429 17.24 16.64 -3.10
N GLU A 430 16.08 15.98 -3.11
CA GLU A 430 14.95 16.32 -3.98
C GLU A 430 14.34 17.67 -3.59
N ILE A 431 13.98 18.49 -4.55
CA ILE A 431 13.29 19.77 -4.31
C ILE A 431 11.80 19.51 -4.18
N ILE A 432 11.22 19.93 -3.09
CA ILE A 432 9.79 19.77 -2.81
C ILE A 432 8.96 20.79 -3.60
N HIS A 433 7.93 20.31 -4.32
CA HIS A 433 7.13 21.14 -5.21
C HIS A 433 5.67 21.32 -4.79
N SER A 434 5.17 20.48 -3.90
CA SER A 434 3.77 20.49 -3.50
C SER A 434 3.67 19.96 -2.09
N ILE A 435 3.40 20.83 -1.12
CA ILE A 435 3.38 20.50 0.31
C ILE A 435 2.27 21.26 1.03
N GLY A 436 1.23 20.53 1.47
CA GLY A 436 0.11 21.07 2.24
C GLY A 436 0.17 20.78 3.74
N VAL A 437 1.33 20.34 4.26
CA VAL A 437 1.43 19.85 5.66
C VAL A 437 1.14 20.94 6.69
N THR A 438 1.52 22.19 6.44
CA THR A 438 1.27 23.31 7.35
C THR A 438 -0.23 23.58 7.46
N GLU A 439 -0.96 23.61 6.34
CA GLU A 439 -2.41 23.75 6.38
C GLU A 439 -3.09 22.54 7.03
N CYS A 440 -2.60 21.33 6.79
CA CYS A 440 -3.11 20.15 7.48
C CYS A 440 -3.00 20.30 9.01
N LEU A 441 -1.83 20.77 9.49
CA LEU A 441 -1.58 21.02 10.91
C LEU A 441 -2.53 22.08 11.47
N ASP A 442 -2.65 23.22 10.79
CA ASP A 442 -3.48 24.33 11.24
C ASP A 442 -4.96 23.93 11.34
N ARG A 443 -5.47 23.36 10.25
CA ARG A 443 -6.91 22.98 10.18
C ARG A 443 -7.29 21.88 11.15
N VAL A 444 -6.41 20.92 11.42
CA VAL A 444 -6.72 19.86 12.37
C VAL A 444 -6.68 20.37 13.81
N CYS A 445 -5.74 21.26 14.15
CA CYS A 445 -5.66 21.89 15.46
C CYS A 445 -6.87 22.77 15.77
N GLU A 446 -7.32 23.54 14.76
CA GLU A 446 -8.53 24.36 14.86
C GLU A 446 -9.78 23.50 15.04
N SER A 447 -9.92 22.45 14.23
CA SER A 447 -11.13 21.63 14.17
C SER A 447 -11.44 20.88 15.48
N ILE A 448 -10.41 20.57 16.29
CA ILE A 448 -10.56 19.87 17.58
C ILE A 448 -10.42 20.83 18.79
N ASN A 449 -10.19 22.14 18.52
CA ASN A 449 -9.85 23.11 19.56
C ASN A 449 -8.70 22.60 20.44
N LEU A 450 -7.54 22.31 19.82
CA LEU A 450 -6.44 21.59 20.49
C LEU A 450 -5.97 22.25 21.79
N LYS A 451 -5.97 23.58 21.88
CA LYS A 451 -5.52 24.34 23.06
C LYS A 451 -6.53 24.36 24.20
N GLU A 452 -7.80 24.05 23.94
CA GLU A 452 -8.83 24.04 24.94
C GLU A 452 -8.80 22.74 25.74
N LYS A 453 -8.63 22.81 27.05
CA LYS A 453 -8.62 21.63 27.92
C LYS A 453 -10.03 21.14 28.18
N THR A 454 -10.26 19.86 27.99
CA THR A 454 -11.51 19.20 28.38
C THR A 454 -11.46 18.82 29.87
N ALA A 455 -12.52 19.08 30.61
CA ALA A 455 -12.60 18.79 32.03
C ALA A 455 -12.60 17.27 32.30
N SER A 456 -11.70 16.83 33.18
CA SER A 456 -11.67 15.44 33.67
C SER A 456 -12.79 15.22 34.68
N HIS A 457 -13.36 14.00 34.73
CA HIS A 457 -14.46 13.67 35.64
C HIS A 457 -14.36 12.22 36.17
N GLY A 458 -14.60 12.04 37.49
CA GLY A 458 -14.49 10.72 38.10
C GLY A 458 -13.09 10.10 37.91
N GLN A 459 -13.07 8.85 37.51
CA GLN A 459 -11.85 8.10 37.20
C GLN A 459 -11.30 8.39 35.77
N TRP A 460 -11.96 9.22 34.96
CA TRP A 460 -11.55 9.54 33.62
C TRP A 460 -10.72 10.80 33.57
N ARG A 461 -9.57 10.72 32.89
CA ARG A 461 -8.69 11.86 32.58
C ARG A 461 -8.73 12.12 31.10
N MET A 462 -9.01 13.37 30.76
CA MET A 462 -9.14 13.81 29.38
C MET A 462 -7.80 14.32 28.87
N GLY A 463 -7.48 14.03 27.62
CA GLY A 463 -6.27 14.53 26.98
C GLY A 463 -6.44 14.65 25.48
N LYS A 464 -5.69 15.60 24.90
CA LYS A 464 -5.63 15.83 23.47
C LYS A 464 -4.21 15.63 22.96
N GLY A 465 -4.09 15.08 21.75
CA GLY A 465 -2.82 14.86 21.10
C GLY A 465 -2.88 15.12 19.62
N LEU A 466 -1.74 15.41 19.05
CA LEU A 466 -1.58 15.60 17.61
C LEU A 466 -0.36 14.87 17.11
N ALA A 467 -0.37 14.55 15.82
CA ALA A 467 0.82 14.10 15.09
C ALA A 467 0.69 14.42 13.61
N LEU A 468 1.83 14.49 12.95
CA LEU A 468 1.93 14.60 11.51
C LEU A 468 2.22 13.23 10.89
N GLY A 469 1.98 13.12 9.60
CA GLY A 469 2.31 11.96 8.82
C GLY A 469 2.53 12.32 7.36
N ASN A 470 3.18 11.44 6.66
CA ASN A 470 3.36 11.60 5.24
C ASN A 470 3.42 10.24 4.54
N LYS A 471 3.28 10.27 3.23
CA LYS A 471 3.49 9.11 2.37
C LYS A 471 4.03 9.57 1.04
N TYR A 472 5.10 8.97 0.58
CA TYR A 472 5.50 9.11 -0.80
C TYR A 472 4.91 8.03 -1.71
N SER A 473 4.72 8.34 -2.97
CA SER A 473 4.23 7.39 -3.96
C SER A 473 5.34 6.99 -4.93
N SER A 474 5.68 5.71 -4.94
CA SER A 474 6.67 5.20 -5.90
C SER A 474 6.19 5.39 -7.35
N PRO A 475 7.12 5.61 -8.31
CA PRO A 475 6.75 5.86 -9.71
C PRO A 475 6.03 4.68 -10.36
N GLY A 476 6.28 3.47 -9.91
CA GLY A 476 5.78 2.26 -10.55
C GLY A 476 6.43 1.99 -11.90
N THR A 477 5.73 1.25 -12.75
CA THR A 477 6.14 0.94 -14.12
C THR A 477 5.23 1.65 -15.13
N HIS A 478 4.67 0.95 -16.10
CA HIS A 478 3.72 1.48 -17.06
C HIS A 478 2.28 1.28 -16.62
N TYR A 479 1.44 2.27 -16.92
CA TYR A 479 0.00 2.27 -16.65
C TYR A 479 -0.72 2.61 -17.94
N GLY A 480 -1.30 1.61 -18.57
CA GLY A 480 -2.04 1.76 -19.83
C GLY A 480 -3.50 2.11 -19.58
N ALA A 481 -4.07 2.90 -20.49
CA ALA A 481 -5.50 3.12 -20.63
C ALA A 481 -5.92 3.07 -22.10
N LYS A 482 -7.13 2.55 -22.35
CA LYS A 482 -7.79 2.60 -23.66
C LYS A 482 -9.17 3.23 -23.48
N ILE A 483 -9.47 4.22 -24.29
CA ILE A 483 -10.79 4.83 -24.40
C ILE A 483 -11.41 4.40 -25.70
N VAL A 484 -12.67 4.00 -25.64
CA VAL A 484 -13.48 3.71 -26.81
C VAL A 484 -14.71 4.63 -26.76
N VAL A 485 -14.90 5.42 -27.79
CA VAL A 485 -16.14 6.18 -28.01
C VAL A 485 -16.93 5.42 -29.03
N THR A 486 -18.17 5.06 -28.70
CA THR A 486 -19.03 4.23 -29.53
C THR A 486 -19.99 5.09 -30.35
N ASP A 487 -20.61 4.50 -31.38
CA ASP A 487 -21.60 5.15 -32.25
C ASP A 487 -22.89 5.57 -31.52
N ASN A 488 -23.17 4.97 -30.39
CA ASN A 488 -24.26 5.41 -29.47
C ASN A 488 -23.82 6.42 -28.41
N GLU A 489 -22.69 7.08 -28.64
CA GLU A 489 -22.12 8.17 -27.82
C GLU A 489 -21.73 7.77 -26.39
N ARG A 490 -21.53 6.49 -26.12
CA ARG A 490 -20.97 6.04 -24.85
C ARG A 490 -19.44 6.11 -24.87
N VAL A 491 -18.88 6.42 -23.72
CA VAL A 491 -17.42 6.38 -23.48
C VAL A 491 -17.09 5.13 -22.67
N VAL A 492 -16.26 4.25 -23.18
CA VAL A 492 -15.82 3.04 -22.49
C VAL A 492 -14.35 3.18 -22.11
N VAL A 493 -14.06 3.11 -20.82
CA VAL A 493 -12.69 3.15 -20.27
C VAL A 493 -12.23 1.75 -19.98
N TYR A 494 -11.14 1.31 -20.61
CA TYR A 494 -10.46 0.05 -20.31
C TYR A 494 -9.22 0.32 -19.50
N HIS A 495 -9.09 -0.32 -18.31
CA HIS A 495 -7.91 -0.19 -17.46
C HIS A 495 -7.61 -1.46 -16.66
N GLY A 496 -6.33 -1.71 -16.40
CA GLY A 496 -5.88 -2.88 -15.64
C GLY A 496 -5.82 -2.71 -14.12
N ALA A 497 -6.31 -1.58 -13.56
CA ALA A 497 -6.21 -1.33 -12.13
C ALA A 497 -7.16 -2.21 -11.31
N ASP A 498 -6.66 -2.73 -10.20
CA ASP A 498 -7.42 -3.56 -9.29
C ASP A 498 -8.42 -2.73 -8.49
N ALA A 499 -9.70 -3.14 -8.51
CA ALA A 499 -10.77 -2.58 -7.70
C ALA A 499 -10.82 -3.32 -6.35
N ILE A 500 -10.21 -2.75 -5.32
CA ILE A 500 -10.07 -3.34 -3.98
C ILE A 500 -10.92 -2.65 -2.90
N GLY A 501 -11.92 -1.87 -3.34
CA GLY A 501 -12.82 -1.11 -2.46
C GLY A 501 -12.56 0.40 -2.43
N GLN A 502 -11.47 0.89 -3.04
CA GLN A 502 -11.07 2.30 -3.04
C GLN A 502 -11.87 3.19 -4.00
N GLY A 503 -12.73 2.61 -4.86
CA GLY A 503 -13.58 3.37 -5.77
C GLY A 503 -12.91 3.77 -7.09
N VAL A 504 -11.87 3.07 -7.53
CA VAL A 504 -11.10 3.39 -8.75
C VAL A 504 -11.99 3.52 -9.98
N ASN A 505 -12.94 2.61 -10.18
CA ASN A 505 -13.83 2.61 -11.34
C ASN A 505 -14.68 3.89 -11.41
N THR A 506 -15.15 4.38 -10.27
CA THR A 506 -15.90 5.65 -10.19
C THR A 506 -15.01 6.84 -10.52
N VAL A 507 -13.79 6.87 -9.97
CA VAL A 507 -12.83 7.96 -10.20
C VAL A 507 -12.40 8.01 -11.66
N MET A 508 -12.11 6.87 -12.31
CA MET A 508 -11.74 6.83 -13.73
C MET A 508 -12.91 7.26 -14.62
N ALA A 509 -14.15 6.88 -14.27
CA ALA A 509 -15.33 7.36 -14.98
C ALA A 509 -15.49 8.89 -14.86
N GLN A 510 -15.26 9.48 -13.66
CA GLN A 510 -15.32 10.93 -13.48
C GLN A 510 -14.24 11.66 -14.30
N ILE A 511 -13.02 11.14 -14.35
CA ILE A 511 -11.94 11.72 -15.15
C ILE A 511 -12.30 11.72 -16.64
N ALA A 512 -12.79 10.59 -17.16
CA ALA A 512 -13.20 10.50 -18.57
C ALA A 512 -14.43 11.37 -18.86
N ALA A 513 -15.42 11.39 -17.97
CA ALA A 513 -16.60 12.22 -18.09
C ALA A 513 -16.28 13.72 -18.15
N GLU A 514 -15.34 14.20 -17.31
CA GLU A 514 -14.83 15.57 -17.37
C GLU A 514 -14.19 15.89 -18.73
N GLU A 515 -13.34 14.98 -19.24
CA GLU A 515 -12.63 15.19 -20.51
C GLU A 515 -13.58 15.25 -21.73
N PHE A 516 -14.72 14.57 -21.68
CA PHE A 516 -15.72 14.57 -22.75
C PHE A 516 -16.91 15.49 -22.46
N SER A 517 -16.96 16.12 -21.30
CA SER A 517 -18.08 16.94 -20.81
C SER A 517 -19.40 16.19 -20.80
N VAL A 518 -19.42 14.93 -20.38
CA VAL A 518 -20.60 14.06 -20.29
C VAL A 518 -20.90 13.68 -18.84
N SER A 519 -22.06 13.07 -18.59
CA SER A 519 -22.35 12.50 -17.28
C SER A 519 -21.43 11.29 -16.98
N PRO A 520 -21.00 11.08 -15.73
CA PRO A 520 -20.36 9.83 -15.35
C PRO A 520 -21.18 8.57 -15.67
N ASP A 521 -22.50 8.69 -15.76
CA ASP A 521 -23.40 7.58 -16.13
C ASP A 521 -23.29 7.18 -17.61
N ASP A 522 -22.77 8.07 -18.47
CA ASP A 522 -22.50 7.81 -19.89
C ASP A 522 -21.13 7.15 -20.12
N VAL A 523 -20.39 6.90 -19.05
CA VAL A 523 -19.06 6.25 -19.10
C VAL A 523 -19.18 4.82 -18.59
N ASP A 524 -18.77 3.84 -19.38
CA ASP A 524 -18.65 2.43 -18.97
C ASP A 524 -17.21 2.09 -18.59
N ILE A 525 -17.04 1.08 -17.73
CA ILE A 525 -15.72 0.66 -17.27
C ILE A 525 -15.52 -0.83 -17.52
N VAL A 526 -14.44 -1.17 -18.21
CA VAL A 526 -13.90 -2.53 -18.32
C VAL A 526 -12.57 -2.57 -17.57
N PHE A 527 -12.46 -3.41 -16.55
CA PHE A 527 -11.31 -3.37 -15.64
C PHE A 527 -10.75 -4.75 -15.33
N SER A 528 -9.46 -4.76 -15.01
CA SER A 528 -8.74 -5.84 -14.33
C SER A 528 -8.93 -7.24 -14.93
N ASP A 529 -8.76 -7.35 -16.24
CA ASP A 529 -8.74 -8.60 -17.03
C ASP A 529 -7.56 -8.56 -18.01
N THR A 530 -6.56 -9.42 -17.82
CA THR A 530 -5.32 -9.38 -18.62
C THR A 530 -5.48 -9.73 -20.10
N ALA A 531 -6.67 -10.19 -20.52
CA ALA A 531 -7.00 -10.43 -21.93
C ALA A 531 -7.66 -9.21 -22.60
N LEU A 532 -8.30 -8.33 -21.80
CA LEU A 532 -9.12 -7.24 -22.32
C LEU A 532 -8.54 -5.86 -22.05
N THR A 533 -7.82 -5.71 -20.92
CA THR A 533 -7.39 -4.40 -20.42
C THR A 533 -5.90 -4.17 -20.67
N PRO A 534 -5.49 -2.90 -20.85
CA PRO A 534 -4.09 -2.55 -20.93
C PRO A 534 -3.30 -2.96 -19.67
N TYR A 535 -1.97 -3.06 -19.84
CA TYR A 535 -1.07 -3.39 -18.74
C TYR A 535 -1.16 -2.39 -17.59
N PHE A 536 -1.16 -2.91 -16.34
CA PHE A 536 -1.14 -2.13 -15.13
C PHE A 536 -0.07 -2.68 -14.18
N GLY A 537 1.05 -1.95 -14.10
CA GLY A 537 2.22 -2.41 -13.35
C GLY A 537 2.07 -2.31 -11.83
N HIS A 538 2.47 -3.34 -11.12
CA HIS A 538 2.52 -3.46 -9.65
C HIS A 538 1.19 -3.42 -8.89
N GLY A 539 0.05 -3.40 -9.57
CA GLY A 539 -1.27 -3.38 -8.92
C GLY A 539 -1.63 -2.07 -8.23
N SER A 540 -2.81 -2.03 -7.60
CA SER A 540 -3.31 -0.87 -6.85
C SER A 540 -2.63 -0.78 -5.47
N THR A 541 -1.44 -0.19 -5.43
CA THR A 541 -0.58 -0.03 -4.25
C THR A 541 0.11 1.33 -4.24
N SER A 542 0.75 1.71 -3.13
CA SER A 542 1.56 2.94 -2.99
C SER A 542 0.80 4.24 -3.30
N SER A 543 -0.51 4.27 -3.14
CA SER A 543 -1.39 5.42 -3.43
C SER A 543 -1.28 5.98 -4.86
N ARG A 544 -0.71 5.26 -5.82
CA ARG A 544 -0.34 5.78 -7.14
C ARG A 544 -1.42 5.67 -8.22
N THR A 545 -2.51 4.93 -7.96
CA THR A 545 -3.51 4.59 -8.99
C THR A 545 -4.15 5.84 -9.59
N THR A 546 -4.70 6.75 -8.77
CA THR A 546 -5.32 7.99 -9.26
C THR A 546 -4.33 8.84 -10.04
N PHE A 547 -3.10 8.98 -9.56
CA PHE A 547 -2.08 9.79 -10.22
C PHE A 547 -1.66 9.21 -11.58
N ASN A 548 -1.19 7.97 -11.59
CA ASN A 548 -0.63 7.37 -12.82
C ASN A 548 -1.73 6.98 -13.83
N LEU A 549 -2.74 6.23 -13.38
CA LEU A 549 -3.81 5.80 -14.27
C LEU A 549 -4.70 6.97 -14.71
N GLY A 550 -4.97 7.93 -13.81
CA GLY A 550 -5.73 9.13 -14.18
C GLY A 550 -5.05 9.92 -15.29
N ASN A 551 -3.72 10.03 -15.29
CA ASN A 551 -2.96 10.62 -16.38
C ASN A 551 -3.01 9.77 -17.67
N ALA A 552 -2.94 8.45 -17.56
CA ALA A 552 -3.10 7.56 -18.72
C ALA A 552 -4.49 7.71 -19.36
N VAL A 553 -5.55 7.74 -18.54
CA VAL A 553 -6.93 7.97 -18.99
C VAL A 553 -7.06 9.32 -19.67
N ARG A 554 -6.56 10.42 -19.09
CA ARG A 554 -6.59 11.74 -19.70
C ARG A 554 -5.91 11.76 -21.07
N ARG A 555 -4.69 11.23 -21.16
CA ARG A 555 -3.96 11.13 -22.44
C ARG A 555 -4.69 10.27 -23.47
N ALA A 556 -5.32 9.18 -23.03
CA ALA A 556 -6.12 8.33 -23.93
C ALA A 556 -7.39 9.07 -24.40
N CYS A 557 -8.04 9.87 -23.54
CA CYS A 557 -9.13 10.76 -23.94
C CYS A 557 -8.65 11.81 -24.96
N ASP A 558 -7.49 12.42 -24.76
CA ASP A 558 -6.93 13.39 -25.72
C ASP A 558 -6.66 12.74 -27.08
N ASN A 559 -6.17 11.50 -27.11
CA ASN A 559 -5.96 10.78 -28.35
C ASN A 559 -7.28 10.43 -29.06
N ALA A 560 -8.31 10.00 -28.31
CA ALA A 560 -9.65 9.78 -28.88
C ALA A 560 -10.27 11.07 -29.40
N LYS A 561 -10.15 12.18 -28.67
CA LYS A 561 -10.63 13.52 -29.10
C LYS A 561 -9.92 13.97 -30.38
N ARG A 562 -8.63 13.70 -30.51
CA ARG A 562 -7.89 14.03 -31.73
C ARG A 562 -8.48 13.31 -32.95
N GLU A 563 -8.73 12.02 -32.86
CA GLU A 563 -9.38 11.27 -33.93
C GLU A 563 -10.80 11.79 -34.24
N ILE A 564 -11.57 12.13 -33.20
CA ILE A 564 -12.90 12.77 -33.34
C ILE A 564 -12.80 14.07 -34.15
N PHE A 565 -11.85 14.96 -33.79
CA PHE A 565 -11.67 16.23 -34.49
C PHE A 565 -11.14 16.06 -35.91
N GLU A 566 -10.24 15.12 -36.18
CA GLU A 566 -9.77 14.79 -37.51
C GLU A 566 -10.90 14.30 -38.42
N ARG A 567 -11.79 13.44 -37.95
CA ARG A 567 -12.99 13.01 -38.66
C ARG A 567 -13.97 14.16 -38.89
N ALA A 568 -14.14 15.04 -37.91
CA ALA A 568 -15.04 16.18 -37.99
C ALA A 568 -14.51 17.27 -38.93
N ALA A 569 -13.18 17.41 -39.09
CA ALA A 569 -12.56 18.44 -39.93
C ALA A 569 -13.07 18.45 -41.36
N THR A 570 -13.21 17.28 -41.96
CA THR A 570 -13.75 17.13 -43.31
C THR A 570 -15.23 17.51 -43.39
N ARG A 571 -16.03 17.16 -42.36
CA ARG A 571 -17.46 17.42 -42.31
C ARG A 571 -17.82 18.88 -42.01
N LEU A 572 -17.00 19.52 -41.15
CA LEU A 572 -17.21 20.92 -40.73
C LEU A 572 -16.43 21.93 -41.56
N GLU A 573 -15.60 21.44 -42.52
CA GLU A 573 -14.69 22.29 -43.33
C GLU A 573 -13.92 23.29 -42.44
N ALA A 574 -13.29 22.78 -41.37
CA ALA A 574 -12.56 23.56 -40.37
C ALA A 574 -11.38 22.72 -39.84
N PRO A 575 -10.26 23.35 -39.48
CA PRO A 575 -9.11 22.62 -38.92
C PRO A 575 -9.40 22.15 -37.48
N PRO A 576 -8.85 21.01 -37.07
CA PRO A 576 -9.06 20.42 -35.72
C PRO A 576 -8.74 21.36 -34.55
N GLU A 577 -7.76 22.27 -34.73
CA GLU A 577 -7.22 23.17 -33.69
C GLU A 577 -8.22 24.22 -33.19
N ILE A 578 -9.26 24.50 -34.00
CA ILE A 578 -10.33 25.45 -33.63
C ILE A 578 -11.64 24.74 -33.26
N MET A 579 -11.59 23.43 -33.04
CA MET A 579 -12.76 22.67 -32.61
C MET A 579 -12.79 22.48 -31.09
N ALA A 580 -13.98 22.41 -30.54
CA ALA A 580 -14.23 22.06 -29.15
C ALA A 580 -15.34 20.98 -29.09
N LEU A 581 -15.22 20.10 -28.11
CA LEU A 581 -16.17 19.02 -27.84
C LEU A 581 -16.90 19.28 -26.53
N SER A 582 -18.22 19.22 -26.55
CA SER A 582 -19.04 19.29 -25.33
C SER A 582 -20.30 18.42 -25.51
N ASN A 583 -20.60 17.59 -24.53
CA ASN A 583 -21.75 16.67 -24.55
C ASN A 583 -21.86 15.88 -25.87
N MET A 584 -20.76 15.31 -26.34
CA MET A 584 -20.67 14.57 -27.60
C MET A 584 -21.09 15.37 -28.85
N GLU A 585 -21.05 16.70 -28.81
CA GLU A 585 -21.23 17.58 -29.95
C GLU A 585 -19.94 18.40 -30.19
N ILE A 586 -19.40 18.32 -31.43
CA ILE A 586 -18.23 19.08 -31.87
C ILE A 586 -18.75 20.40 -32.44
N HIS A 587 -18.14 21.50 -32.10
CA HIS A 587 -18.41 22.82 -32.68
C HIS A 587 -17.12 23.55 -32.99
N VAL A 588 -17.20 24.44 -34.01
CA VAL A 588 -16.07 25.32 -34.36
C VAL A 588 -16.11 26.55 -33.45
N THR A 589 -15.03 26.81 -32.71
CA THR A 589 -15.00 27.81 -31.62
C THR A 589 -15.48 29.19 -32.06
N ASN A 590 -15.08 29.64 -33.24
CA ASN A 590 -15.45 30.96 -33.78
C ASN A 590 -16.75 30.91 -34.63
N HIS A 591 -17.32 29.73 -34.85
CA HIS A 591 -18.54 29.54 -35.64
C HIS A 591 -19.46 28.50 -34.96
N PRO A 592 -20.09 28.82 -33.84
CA PRO A 592 -20.84 27.85 -33.02
C PRO A 592 -22.02 27.19 -33.74
N ASN A 593 -22.46 27.75 -34.86
CA ASN A 593 -23.49 27.15 -35.72
C ASN A 593 -22.95 26.00 -36.60
N LYS A 594 -21.61 25.95 -36.84
CA LYS A 594 -20.93 24.81 -37.46
C LYS A 594 -20.68 23.75 -36.39
N LYS A 595 -21.57 22.77 -36.32
CA LYS A 595 -21.52 21.70 -35.31
C LYS A 595 -21.96 20.36 -35.88
N ILE A 596 -21.46 19.28 -35.26
CA ILE A 596 -21.81 17.91 -35.61
C ILE A 596 -21.75 17.04 -34.36
N LYS A 597 -22.67 16.07 -34.25
CA LYS A 597 -22.61 15.07 -33.18
C LYS A 597 -21.58 14.02 -33.44
N VAL A 598 -20.93 13.51 -32.39
CA VAL A 598 -19.93 12.44 -32.53
C VAL A 598 -20.50 11.21 -33.24
N ARG A 599 -21.75 10.81 -32.95
CA ARG A 599 -22.42 9.70 -33.62
C ARG A 599 -22.54 9.85 -35.15
N ASP A 600 -22.61 11.08 -35.64
CA ASP A 600 -22.72 11.34 -37.08
C ASP A 600 -21.37 11.24 -37.81
N LEU A 601 -20.25 11.04 -37.10
CA LEU A 601 -18.94 10.81 -37.65
C LEU A 601 -18.71 9.35 -38.08
N PHE A 602 -19.50 8.44 -37.54
CA PHE A 602 -19.37 7.03 -37.88
C PHE A 602 -19.93 6.74 -39.27
N THR A 603 -19.26 5.81 -39.99
CA THR A 603 -19.70 5.33 -41.28
C THR A 603 -20.09 3.85 -41.18
N PRO A 604 -20.88 3.30 -42.14
CA PRO A 604 -21.22 1.88 -42.14
C PRO A 604 -20.01 0.93 -42.18
N HIS A 605 -18.83 1.46 -42.54
CA HIS A 605 -17.58 0.68 -42.65
C HIS A 605 -16.73 0.77 -41.35
N ASP A 606 -17.06 1.66 -40.44
CA ASP A 606 -16.42 1.72 -39.14
C ASP A 606 -16.91 0.56 -38.26
N ALA A 607 -16.06 0.07 -37.36
CA ALA A 607 -16.44 -0.94 -36.38
C ALA A 607 -17.33 -0.35 -35.25
N GLY A 608 -17.89 0.86 -35.43
CA GLY A 608 -18.66 1.57 -34.43
C GLY A 608 -17.84 2.11 -33.27
N GLU A 609 -16.53 2.26 -33.45
CA GLU A 609 -15.60 2.68 -32.38
C GLU A 609 -14.61 3.74 -32.88
N ILE A 610 -14.37 4.76 -32.02
CA ILE A 610 -13.22 5.66 -32.08
C ILE A 610 -12.35 5.34 -30.88
N VAL A 611 -11.06 5.08 -31.10
CA VAL A 611 -10.18 4.50 -30.08
C VAL A 611 -9.02 5.44 -29.76
N GLY A 612 -8.86 5.80 -28.51
CA GLY A 612 -7.66 6.45 -27.98
C GLY A 612 -6.93 5.52 -27.01
N THR A 613 -5.63 5.35 -27.17
CA THR A 613 -4.79 4.59 -26.23
C THR A 613 -3.66 5.47 -25.72
N ALA A 614 -3.25 5.25 -24.49
CA ALA A 614 -2.09 5.91 -23.92
C ALA A 614 -1.48 5.11 -22.79
N ASP A 615 -0.18 5.32 -22.60
CA ASP A 615 0.57 4.87 -21.44
C ASP A 615 1.08 6.07 -20.63
N TYR A 616 1.19 5.86 -19.33
CA TYR A 616 1.81 6.84 -18.43
C TYR A 616 2.79 6.16 -17.48
N LYS A 617 3.89 6.83 -17.25
CA LYS A 617 4.86 6.53 -16.20
C LYS A 617 5.35 7.86 -15.63
N ALA A 618 5.35 7.99 -14.30
CA ALA A 618 5.94 9.17 -13.65
C ALA A 618 7.44 9.22 -13.92
N ASP A 619 7.93 10.41 -14.30
CA ASP A 619 9.36 10.64 -14.56
C ASP A 619 10.12 10.78 -13.25
N CYS A 620 10.71 9.66 -12.80
CA CYS A 620 11.45 9.57 -11.55
C CYS A 620 12.80 8.90 -11.80
N ILE A 621 13.78 9.27 -10.99
CA ILE A 621 15.15 8.73 -11.04
C ILE A 621 15.44 7.97 -9.74
N PRO A 622 16.30 6.93 -9.78
CA PRO A 622 16.72 6.23 -8.57
C PRO A 622 17.65 7.11 -7.72
N ASP A 623 17.71 6.79 -6.43
CA ASP A 623 18.70 7.30 -5.49
C ASP A 623 20.02 6.54 -5.60
N ASP A 624 21.11 7.12 -5.11
CA ASP A 624 22.38 6.44 -4.91
C ASP A 624 22.21 5.37 -3.81
N PRO A 625 22.44 4.09 -4.10
CA PRO A 625 22.22 3.01 -3.14
C PRO A 625 23.16 3.03 -1.93
N LYS A 626 24.28 3.79 -1.99
CA LYS A 626 25.24 3.93 -0.88
C LYS A 626 24.81 4.99 0.12
N THR A 627 24.20 6.07 -0.35
CA THR A 627 23.92 7.27 0.44
C THR A 627 22.44 7.61 0.53
N GLY A 628 21.59 7.04 -0.35
CA GLY A 628 20.18 7.41 -0.47
C GLY A 628 19.95 8.83 -1.01
N GLN A 629 20.99 9.48 -1.57
CA GLN A 629 20.89 10.82 -2.11
C GLN A 629 20.59 10.80 -3.61
N LEU A 630 19.87 11.80 -4.08
CA LEU A 630 19.73 12.07 -5.50
C LEU A 630 20.97 12.79 -6.04
N ASP A 631 21.24 12.60 -7.32
CA ASP A 631 22.22 13.43 -8.02
C ASP A 631 21.81 14.90 -7.92
N PRO A 632 22.65 15.78 -7.33
CA PRO A 632 22.32 17.19 -7.14
C PRO A 632 22.09 17.95 -8.45
N ALA A 633 22.73 17.54 -9.56
CA ALA A 633 22.53 18.18 -10.86
C ALA A 633 21.15 17.83 -11.42
N LEU A 634 20.73 16.57 -11.31
CA LEU A 634 19.40 16.11 -11.74
C LEU A 634 18.29 16.68 -10.85
N ALA A 635 18.51 16.76 -9.54
CA ALA A 635 17.55 17.36 -8.61
C ALA A 635 17.30 18.85 -8.95
N ARG A 636 18.36 19.62 -9.28
CA ARG A 636 18.23 21.02 -9.74
C ARG A 636 17.50 21.15 -11.08
N GLN A 637 17.50 20.14 -11.92
CA GLN A 637 16.70 20.06 -13.15
C GLN A 637 15.24 19.66 -12.90
N GLY A 638 14.82 19.52 -11.63
CA GLY A 638 13.47 19.15 -11.24
C GLY A 638 13.18 17.63 -11.36
N LYS A 639 14.22 16.81 -11.51
CA LYS A 639 14.04 15.33 -11.44
C LYS A 639 13.72 14.92 -10.01
N ARG A 640 12.88 13.89 -9.87
CA ARG A 640 12.31 13.45 -8.61
C ARG A 640 12.65 12.00 -8.33
N PHE A 641 12.70 11.65 -7.06
CA PHE A 641 12.82 10.26 -6.60
C PHE A 641 11.45 9.56 -6.64
N MET A 642 10.40 10.26 -6.22
CA MET A 642 9.04 9.74 -6.12
C MET A 642 8.06 10.52 -7.00
N ALA A 643 6.93 9.89 -7.34
CA ALA A 643 5.92 10.50 -8.20
C ALA A 643 5.30 11.73 -7.54
N PHE A 644 4.98 11.63 -6.25
CA PHE A 644 4.47 12.73 -5.41
C PHE A 644 4.61 12.39 -3.93
N TYR A 645 4.36 13.40 -3.09
CA TYR A 645 4.28 13.30 -1.63
C TYR A 645 2.91 13.78 -1.17
N ALA A 646 2.26 13.00 -0.30
CA ALA A 646 1.01 13.36 0.38
C ALA A 646 1.30 13.52 1.87
N TYR A 647 0.74 14.54 2.50
CA TYR A 647 0.94 14.86 3.91
C TYR A 647 -0.36 14.77 4.67
N ALA A 648 -0.27 14.47 5.95
CA ALA A 648 -1.41 14.37 6.84
C ALA A 648 -1.11 14.99 8.20
N ALA A 649 -2.16 15.40 8.89
CA ALA A 649 -2.13 15.73 10.30
C ALA A 649 -3.30 15.04 10.99
N LYS A 650 -3.09 14.53 12.19
CA LYS A 650 -4.10 13.90 13.03
C LYS A 650 -4.16 14.60 14.37
N ALA A 651 -5.37 14.85 14.85
CA ALA A 651 -5.58 15.27 16.22
C ALA A 651 -6.69 14.42 16.84
N VAL A 652 -6.47 14.01 18.06
CA VAL A 652 -7.37 13.14 18.79
C VAL A 652 -7.64 13.68 20.19
N GLU A 653 -8.81 13.36 20.72
CA GLU A 653 -9.15 13.52 22.12
C GLU A 653 -9.47 12.16 22.72
N VAL A 654 -8.85 11.86 23.84
CA VAL A 654 -9.05 10.59 24.55
C VAL A 654 -9.56 10.80 25.96
N ALA A 655 -10.24 9.78 26.48
CA ALA A 655 -10.49 9.60 27.90
C ALA A 655 -9.70 8.38 28.39
N VAL A 656 -8.89 8.54 29.44
CA VAL A 656 -8.10 7.49 30.09
C VAL A 656 -8.68 7.20 31.45
N ASN A 657 -9.08 5.97 31.71
CA ASN A 657 -9.54 5.51 33.01
C ASN A 657 -8.34 5.13 33.86
N ILE A 658 -8.13 5.85 34.98
CA ILE A 658 -6.96 5.65 35.85
C ILE A 658 -7.07 4.41 36.75
N GLU A 659 -8.23 3.81 36.90
CA GLU A 659 -8.45 2.59 37.64
C GLU A 659 -8.28 1.32 36.82
N THR A 660 -8.74 1.35 35.57
CA THR A 660 -8.71 0.19 34.64
C THR A 660 -7.61 0.27 33.60
N GLY A 661 -7.05 1.44 33.33
CA GLY A 661 -6.11 1.68 32.25
C GLY A 661 -6.77 1.80 30.87
N GLU A 662 -8.09 1.70 30.78
CA GLU A 662 -8.83 1.79 29.50
C GLU A 662 -8.63 3.14 28.84
N VAL A 663 -8.37 3.15 27.54
CA VAL A 663 -8.29 4.35 26.70
C VAL A 663 -9.44 4.35 25.72
N LYS A 664 -10.24 5.42 25.70
CA LYS A 664 -11.31 5.65 24.71
C LYS A 664 -10.95 6.83 23.84
N VAL A 665 -11.03 6.67 22.52
CA VAL A 665 -10.93 7.78 21.58
C VAL A 665 -12.31 8.41 21.46
N LEU A 666 -12.45 9.67 21.88
CA LEU A 666 -13.71 10.39 21.90
C LEU A 666 -13.91 11.19 20.62
N ARG A 667 -12.83 11.83 20.13
CA ARG A 667 -12.82 12.58 18.88
C ARG A 667 -11.54 12.27 18.10
N CYS A 668 -11.68 12.19 16.79
CA CYS A 668 -10.57 11.90 15.88
C CYS A 668 -10.75 12.72 14.60
N HIS A 669 -9.89 13.71 14.37
CA HIS A 669 -9.90 14.53 13.19
C HIS A 669 -8.63 14.33 12.37
N GLY A 670 -8.80 14.14 11.05
CA GLY A 670 -7.68 13.96 10.13
C GLY A 670 -7.72 14.95 8.99
N ALA A 671 -6.66 15.74 8.83
CA ALA A 671 -6.44 16.55 7.64
C ALA A 671 -5.48 15.84 6.69
N ILE A 672 -5.77 15.88 5.40
CA ILE A 672 -4.99 15.20 4.37
C ILE A 672 -4.77 16.11 3.15
N ASP A 673 -3.51 16.32 2.78
CA ASP A 673 -3.09 16.95 1.55
C ASP A 673 -3.17 15.94 0.39
N LEU A 674 -4.19 16.11 -0.44
CA LEU A 674 -4.48 15.23 -1.58
C LEU A 674 -4.44 15.96 -2.94
N GLY A 675 -3.99 17.21 -2.94
CA GLY A 675 -4.01 18.06 -4.14
C GLY A 675 -5.43 18.42 -4.54
N LYS A 676 -6.01 17.73 -5.52
CA LYS A 676 -7.42 17.87 -5.91
C LYS A 676 -8.20 16.61 -5.64
N ALA A 677 -9.31 16.71 -4.90
CA ALA A 677 -10.25 15.61 -4.74
C ALA A 677 -11.02 15.39 -6.04
N ILE A 678 -10.89 14.21 -6.66
CA ILE A 678 -11.73 13.85 -7.81
C ILE A 678 -13.16 13.55 -7.35
N ASN A 679 -13.30 12.78 -6.26
CA ASN A 679 -14.58 12.49 -5.60
C ASN A 679 -14.43 12.72 -4.09
N PRO A 680 -14.87 13.87 -3.57
CA PRO A 680 -14.69 14.22 -2.16
C PRO A 680 -15.24 13.16 -1.20
N LYS A 681 -16.45 12.63 -1.43
CA LYS A 681 -17.07 11.64 -0.53
C LYS A 681 -16.28 10.33 -0.47
N ASN A 682 -15.72 9.88 -1.60
CA ASN A 682 -14.82 8.72 -1.61
C ASN A 682 -13.50 9.03 -0.85
N CYS A 683 -13.03 10.27 -0.90
CA CYS A 683 -11.85 10.69 -0.15
C CYS A 683 -12.11 10.67 1.36
N GLU A 684 -13.24 11.21 1.81
CA GLU A 684 -13.66 11.17 3.21
C GLU A 684 -13.76 9.73 3.72
N GLN A 685 -14.44 8.85 3.00
CA GLN A 685 -14.57 7.43 3.33
C GLN A 685 -13.20 6.73 3.49
N GLN A 686 -12.24 7.04 2.61
CA GLN A 686 -10.88 6.49 2.70
C GLN A 686 -10.13 7.03 3.92
N SER A 687 -10.33 8.29 4.28
CA SER A 687 -9.73 8.93 5.45
C SER A 687 -10.29 8.34 6.75
N GLU A 688 -11.60 8.23 6.87
CA GLU A 688 -12.29 7.64 8.03
C GLU A 688 -11.86 6.19 8.25
N GLY A 689 -11.87 5.37 7.18
CA GLY A 689 -11.36 4.00 7.24
C GLY A 689 -9.88 3.90 7.63
N GLY A 690 -9.06 4.89 7.26
CA GLY A 690 -7.66 4.98 7.67
C GLY A 690 -7.51 5.32 9.15
N MET A 691 -8.31 6.26 9.66
CA MET A 691 -8.33 6.62 11.09
C MET A 691 -8.79 5.44 11.95
N ALA A 692 -9.81 4.70 11.51
CA ALA A 692 -10.27 3.49 12.19
C ALA A 692 -9.17 2.44 12.32
N MET A 693 -8.41 2.18 11.23
CA MET A 693 -7.27 1.27 11.28
C MET A 693 -6.19 1.77 12.25
N GLY A 694 -5.92 3.09 12.27
CA GLY A 694 -4.95 3.67 13.19
C GLY A 694 -5.37 3.58 14.67
N ILE A 695 -6.66 3.68 14.99
CA ILE A 695 -7.18 3.41 16.34
C ILE A 695 -6.95 1.94 16.70
N GLY A 696 -7.24 1.02 15.78
CA GLY A 696 -6.99 -0.41 15.96
C GLY A 696 -5.54 -0.71 16.30
N SER A 697 -4.61 -0.24 15.45
CA SER A 697 -3.16 -0.46 15.64
C SER A 697 -2.59 0.22 16.89
N ALA A 698 -3.20 1.34 17.32
CA ALA A 698 -2.75 2.05 18.53
C ALA A 698 -3.17 1.35 19.81
N LEU A 699 -4.38 0.78 19.89
CA LEU A 699 -5.01 0.39 21.16
C LEU A 699 -5.29 -1.12 21.30
N TYR A 700 -5.47 -1.85 20.20
CA TYR A 700 -6.06 -3.19 20.24
C TYR A 700 -5.27 -4.28 19.53
N GLU A 701 -4.69 -3.96 18.36
CA GLU A 701 -4.22 -4.96 17.42
C GLU A 701 -2.78 -5.40 17.67
N GLU A 702 -2.59 -6.70 17.80
CA GLU A 702 -1.28 -7.35 17.90
C GLU A 702 -1.40 -8.80 17.45
N THR A 703 -0.51 -9.25 16.58
CA THR A 703 -0.33 -10.68 16.29
C THR A 703 0.57 -11.27 17.36
N LEU A 704 -0.04 -11.94 18.33
CA LEU A 704 0.70 -12.59 19.42
C LEU A 704 1.44 -13.81 18.90
N MET A 705 2.75 -13.86 19.09
CA MET A 705 3.59 -14.98 18.68
C MET A 705 4.44 -15.48 19.84
N VAL A 706 4.43 -16.81 20.03
CA VAL A 706 5.31 -17.51 20.96
C VAL A 706 5.99 -18.63 20.18
N GLU A 707 7.32 -18.64 20.21
CA GLU A 707 8.14 -19.64 19.49
C GLU A 707 7.74 -19.80 18.02
N GLY A 708 7.48 -18.67 17.35
CA GLY A 708 7.08 -18.63 15.95
C GLY A 708 5.62 -19.04 15.66
N ARG A 709 4.87 -19.44 16.65
CA ARG A 709 3.46 -19.82 16.54
C ARG A 709 2.55 -18.63 16.82
N VAL A 710 1.62 -18.36 15.92
CA VAL A 710 0.56 -17.35 16.13
C VAL A 710 -0.46 -17.90 17.13
N LEU A 711 -0.71 -17.18 18.22
CA LEU A 711 -1.61 -17.61 19.31
C LEU A 711 -3.04 -17.12 19.15
N ASN A 712 -3.26 -16.07 18.37
CA ASN A 712 -4.57 -15.44 18.16
C ASN A 712 -4.95 -15.37 16.65
N PRO A 713 -5.05 -16.53 15.94
CA PRO A 713 -5.20 -16.57 14.50
C PRO A 713 -6.65 -16.43 14.01
N SER A 714 -7.54 -15.89 14.81
CA SER A 714 -8.95 -15.72 14.48
C SER A 714 -9.53 -14.40 14.99
N PHE A 715 -10.68 -13.97 14.47
CA PHE A 715 -11.37 -12.77 14.98
C PHE A 715 -12.02 -12.96 16.37
N THR A 716 -11.97 -14.16 16.92
CA THR A 716 -12.36 -14.41 18.30
C THR A 716 -11.31 -13.87 19.26
N ASP A 717 -10.03 -14.06 18.93
CA ASP A 717 -8.89 -13.79 19.81
C ASP A 717 -8.09 -12.55 19.37
N TYR A 718 -8.05 -12.27 18.07
CA TYR A 718 -7.44 -11.04 17.52
C TYR A 718 -8.44 -9.89 17.63
N ARG A 719 -8.09 -8.90 18.43
CA ARG A 719 -8.99 -7.81 18.76
C ARG A 719 -8.94 -6.70 17.69
N LEU A 720 -10.05 -6.51 17.00
CA LEU A 720 -10.34 -5.32 16.21
C LEU A 720 -11.19 -4.35 17.04
N PRO A 721 -11.10 -3.03 16.79
CA PRO A 721 -12.01 -2.09 17.43
C PRO A 721 -13.46 -2.40 17.01
N LEU A 722 -14.34 -2.47 18.00
CA LEU A 722 -15.78 -2.65 17.78
C LEU A 722 -16.43 -1.29 17.45
N ALA A 723 -17.58 -1.32 16.81
CA ALA A 723 -18.32 -0.11 16.49
C ALA A 723 -18.60 0.78 17.74
N ALA A 724 -18.87 0.17 18.90
CA ALA A 724 -19.08 0.88 20.15
C ALA A 724 -17.80 1.50 20.76
N GLN A 725 -16.61 1.14 20.23
CA GLN A 725 -15.31 1.66 20.66
C GLN A 725 -14.80 2.76 19.71
N MET A 726 -15.48 2.97 18.60
CA MET A 726 -15.16 4.02 17.65
C MET A 726 -15.88 5.33 18.03
N PRO A 727 -15.25 6.48 17.76
CA PRO A 727 -15.99 7.74 17.78
C PRO A 727 -17.17 7.68 16.82
N ASP A 728 -18.29 8.31 17.18
CA ASP A 728 -19.42 8.45 16.27
C ASP A 728 -19.09 9.39 15.09
N ASN A 729 -19.94 9.40 14.05
CA ASN A 729 -19.67 10.11 12.80
C ASN A 729 -19.44 11.62 12.98
N GLU A 730 -20.04 12.25 14.00
CA GLU A 730 -19.86 13.68 14.27
C GLU A 730 -18.48 13.96 14.89
N ASN A 731 -17.89 12.98 15.53
CA ASN A 731 -16.61 13.02 16.22
C ASN A 731 -15.44 12.42 15.41
N MET A 732 -15.72 11.86 14.23
CA MET A 732 -14.70 11.42 13.28
C MET A 732 -14.75 12.30 12.01
N LYS A 733 -13.82 13.25 11.87
CA LYS A 733 -13.85 14.22 10.77
C LYS A 733 -12.67 14.10 9.82
N SER A 734 -12.99 14.11 8.54
CA SER A 734 -12.02 14.20 7.45
C SER A 734 -11.96 15.61 6.88
N ILE A 735 -10.77 16.18 6.83
CA ILE A 735 -10.50 17.52 6.31
C ILE A 735 -9.67 17.38 5.05
N LEU A 736 -10.24 17.67 3.89
CA LEU A 736 -9.55 17.62 2.62
C LEU A 736 -8.81 18.94 2.38
N VAL A 737 -7.49 18.88 2.17
CA VAL A 737 -6.62 20.03 1.89
C VAL A 737 -6.25 19.98 0.42
N GLU A 738 -6.72 20.98 -0.34
CA GLU A 738 -6.55 21.08 -1.79
C GLU A 738 -5.64 22.25 -2.21
N SER A 739 -5.06 22.99 -1.26
CA SER A 739 -4.22 24.17 -1.51
C SER A 739 -2.87 23.87 -2.18
N ALA A 740 -2.43 22.62 -2.17
CA ALA A 740 -1.19 22.18 -2.77
C ALA A 740 -1.42 21.18 -3.91
N PRO A 741 -2.06 21.58 -5.04
CA PRO A 741 -2.28 20.69 -6.17
C PRO A 741 -0.93 20.30 -6.80
N HIS A 742 -0.86 19.07 -7.30
CA HIS A 742 0.35 18.58 -7.96
C HIS A 742 0.32 18.92 -9.46
N LYS A 743 1.34 19.62 -9.96
CA LYS A 743 1.39 20.09 -11.37
C LYS A 743 1.23 18.98 -12.41
N ASP A 744 1.72 17.77 -12.13
CA ASP A 744 1.63 16.62 -13.03
C ASP A 744 0.50 15.65 -12.64
N GLY A 745 -0.30 15.95 -11.63
CA GLY A 745 -1.44 15.13 -11.24
C GLY A 745 -2.66 15.38 -12.14
N PRO A 746 -3.50 14.38 -12.39
CA PRO A 746 -4.73 14.59 -13.16
C PRO A 746 -5.61 15.61 -12.44
N PHE A 747 -5.86 16.77 -13.07
CA PHE A 747 -6.54 17.92 -12.46
C PHE A 747 -5.91 18.43 -11.15
N GLY A 748 -4.62 18.17 -10.92
CA GLY A 748 -3.92 18.52 -9.69
C GLY A 748 -3.99 17.48 -8.57
N ALA A 749 -4.63 16.31 -8.80
CA ALA A 749 -4.80 15.28 -7.79
C ALA A 749 -3.49 14.57 -7.44
N LYS A 750 -3.35 14.24 -6.15
CA LYS A 750 -2.40 13.26 -5.60
C LYS A 750 -3.15 11.99 -5.23
N GLY A 751 -2.44 10.89 -5.01
CA GLY A 751 -3.00 9.76 -4.28
C GLY A 751 -2.72 9.90 -2.77
N PHE A 752 -3.60 9.40 -1.92
CA PHE A 752 -3.48 9.64 -0.47
C PHE A 752 -3.89 8.44 0.39
N ALA A 753 -4.43 7.38 -0.21
CA ALA A 753 -5.10 6.29 0.52
C ALA A 753 -4.23 5.59 1.59
N GLU A 754 -2.90 5.63 1.47
CA GLU A 754 -1.99 5.12 2.50
C GLU A 754 -1.58 6.19 3.52
N GLY A 755 -1.51 7.47 3.14
CA GLY A 755 -1.19 8.57 4.05
C GLY A 755 -2.25 8.81 5.13
N VAL A 756 -3.48 8.38 4.91
CA VAL A 756 -4.59 8.58 5.87
C VAL A 756 -4.49 7.76 7.15
N VAL A 757 -3.71 6.66 7.15
CA VAL A 757 -3.48 5.87 8.37
C VAL A 757 -2.33 6.40 9.21
N THR A 758 -1.45 7.25 8.63
CA THR A 758 -0.27 7.75 9.30
C THR A 758 -0.60 8.80 10.37
N GLY A 759 0.13 8.80 11.46
CA GLY A 759 0.01 9.78 12.54
C GLY A 759 -1.03 9.46 13.62
N MET A 760 -1.84 8.39 13.46
CA MET A 760 -2.86 8.05 14.47
C MET A 760 -2.23 7.51 15.76
N GLU A 761 -1.32 6.57 15.67
CA GLU A 761 -0.66 5.94 16.80
C GLU A 761 0.07 6.98 17.68
N PRO A 762 0.90 7.89 17.14
CA PRO A 762 1.55 8.91 17.93
C PRO A 762 0.58 9.98 18.44
N ALA A 763 -0.48 10.33 17.72
CA ALA A 763 -1.49 11.26 18.19
C ALA A 763 -2.24 10.72 19.42
N ILE A 764 -2.60 9.42 19.42
CA ILE A 764 -3.22 8.76 20.56
C ILE A 764 -2.23 8.67 21.73
N ALA A 765 -0.97 8.30 21.49
CA ALA A 765 0.06 8.27 22.52
C ALA A 765 0.32 9.65 23.16
N SER A 766 0.30 10.71 22.34
CA SER A 766 0.38 12.11 22.79
C SER A 766 -0.81 12.50 23.65
N ALA A 767 -2.03 12.11 23.24
CA ALA A 767 -3.24 12.38 24.01
C ALA A 767 -3.29 11.63 25.35
N VAL A 768 -2.80 10.39 25.39
CA VAL A 768 -2.64 9.63 26.64
C VAL A 768 -1.64 10.33 27.57
N TYR A 769 -0.54 10.85 27.01
CA TYR A 769 0.41 11.63 27.80
C TYR A 769 -0.22 12.91 28.38
N ASP A 770 -0.95 13.67 27.57
CA ASP A 770 -1.65 14.88 28.03
C ASP A 770 -2.67 14.55 29.14
N ALA A 771 -3.37 13.41 29.04
CA ALA A 771 -4.35 12.98 30.03
C ALA A 771 -3.72 12.56 31.36
N VAL A 772 -2.65 11.74 31.32
CA VAL A 772 -2.13 11.05 32.51
C VAL A 772 -0.61 11.16 32.73
N GLY A 773 0.11 11.80 31.78
CA GLY A 773 1.55 12.05 31.87
C GLY A 773 2.42 10.80 31.76
N ILE A 774 1.96 9.79 30.98
CA ILE A 774 2.70 8.56 30.73
C ILE A 774 3.11 8.50 29.27
N ARG A 775 4.40 8.25 28.99
CA ARG A 775 4.93 8.02 27.67
C ARG A 775 5.02 6.52 27.37
N ILE A 776 4.20 6.03 26.42
CA ILE A 776 4.23 4.64 25.94
C ILE A 776 4.99 4.61 24.63
N LYS A 777 6.01 3.74 24.55
CA LYS A 777 6.94 3.61 23.42
C LYS A 777 6.81 2.26 22.69
N ASP A 778 5.94 1.41 23.16
CA ASP A 778 5.64 0.10 22.60
C ASP A 778 4.14 -0.08 22.42
N LEU A 779 3.72 -0.27 21.17
CA LEU A 779 2.34 -0.49 20.79
C LEU A 779 1.93 -1.97 21.01
N PRO A 780 0.62 -2.25 21.13
CA PRO A 780 -0.48 -1.33 21.33
C PRO A 780 -0.46 -0.73 22.76
N ILE A 781 -1.15 0.40 22.96
CA ILE A 781 -1.34 1.07 24.25
C ILE A 781 -2.41 0.32 25.05
N THR A 782 -2.01 -0.81 25.64
CA THR A 782 -2.96 -1.66 26.39
C THR A 782 -3.28 -1.10 27.76
N PRO A 783 -4.44 -1.46 28.36
CA PRO A 783 -4.76 -1.10 29.74
C PRO A 783 -3.67 -1.45 30.74
N GLU A 784 -3.02 -2.61 30.59
CA GLU A 784 -1.93 -3.07 31.44
C GLU A 784 -0.69 -2.14 31.37
N LYS A 785 -0.34 -1.66 30.16
CA LYS A 785 0.77 -0.72 29.96
C LYS A 785 0.46 0.63 30.61
N VAL A 786 -0.78 1.11 30.47
CA VAL A 786 -1.25 2.35 31.11
C VAL A 786 -1.20 2.23 32.63
N LEU A 787 -1.74 1.16 33.22
CA LEU A 787 -1.73 0.92 34.67
C LEU A 787 -0.31 0.77 35.20
N ARG A 788 0.58 0.10 34.48
CA ARG A 788 1.99 -0.02 34.86
C ARG A 788 2.64 1.36 34.95
N GLY A 789 2.50 2.17 33.90
CA GLY A 789 3.04 3.52 33.89
C GLY A 789 2.46 4.43 34.96
N LEU A 790 1.17 4.30 35.31
CA LEU A 790 0.54 5.03 36.41
C LEU A 790 1.15 4.66 37.78
N ARG A 791 1.39 3.35 37.99
CA ARG A 791 2.02 2.86 39.23
C ARG A 791 3.46 3.32 39.37
N GLU A 792 4.24 3.31 38.30
CA GLU A 792 5.63 3.78 38.29
C GLU A 792 5.75 5.28 38.54
N LYS A 793 4.70 6.06 38.27
CA LYS A 793 4.64 7.51 38.52
C LYS A 793 4.32 7.89 39.96
N ILE A 794 3.71 6.99 40.73
CA ILE A 794 3.44 7.22 42.15
C ILE A 794 4.77 7.01 42.87
N PRO A 795 5.34 8.05 43.59
CA PRO A 795 6.53 7.83 44.38
C PRO A 795 6.21 6.77 45.44
N GLN A 796 7.04 5.72 45.55
CA GLN A 796 6.97 4.72 46.62
C GLN A 796 7.22 5.35 47.97
#